data_480889d27d3dc25de13e4e5dd902257f
#
_entry.id   480889d27d3dc25de13e4e5dd902257f
#
_cell.length_a   1.000
_cell.length_b   1.000
_cell.length_c   1.000
_cell.angle_alpha   90.00
_cell.angle_beta   90.00
_cell.angle_gamma   90.00
#
_symmetry.space_group_name_H-M   'P 1'
#
loop_
_entity.id
_entity.type
_entity.pdbx_description
1 polymer ?
#
loop_
_entity_poly.entity_id
_entity_poly.type
_entity_poly.pdbx_seq_one_letter_code
_entity_poly.pdbx_strand_id
1 'polypeptide(L)'
;MILKNIFKKSLWGMMLLPLITGCDDEFLVEKKDFSGFNEEIYNDVQTAQAKVDYIYYLSLPGGTTGGSDDFSKSTEEFVGSSKFTQLSEVTKSNVNDYFFSKSTSGPYAFIRECNMFLDNIDNGTLTEDEKTPLKAQVYFWRAWHYSKLVNTYGGVPIVLTAQNAILGEGDITQSDLAVPRSSTAKCIEQIIKDLDLAIAGLPGSWNDANWGRITSGAAAALKGRVLLTYASPLFNRNDDGARWQAAYDANLAAKQLLEANGFGLADGTGNRAEKWEKIFVTPKTSEAVITVLHNTVTTDSYKKNNGWEQSARPKEAQGNGGYGATAEMVDLFPMKDGKRPGESTDFTYDPLKFYKDRDPRFYRTFAFNGVVWPYKQDAAYTVWSYQWFKDDASFISGKEGQGFAEYAGRVNTGVYVRKRTNPAAEFSATDKFSRSATPYIEMRFAEVVLNLAEAAVGIGNLNEGYEGLKAIRNRVGIPAGADGNYGIPAGLDRDGLFREILYERQIEFAYEGRRFEDMRRWMLWNDDATINNNTCARLGVEPFNGKRHHGIILGVKPEIYTASKSGLSYDVFNPLSPIYNETLVTRAGIAVNPNAADADFEAQIALLDNFYGTNLARIENDQLDPLSPRFEVTYLSKYYFLGLKENVMKQSPYLLQTIGWDDYYGNPGTFDPLAE
;
A
#
# COMPACT_ATOMS: atom_id res chain seq x y z
N MET A 1 -74.32 -4.58 0.54
CA MET A 1 -75.12 -5.35 -0.39
C MET A 1 -74.35 -6.62 -0.67
N ILE A 2 -74.59 -7.68 0.11
CA ILE A 2 -75.34 -8.89 -0.33
C ILE A 2 -74.43 -9.72 -1.29
N LEU A 3 -74.03 -10.93 -1.10
CA LEU A 3 -74.43 -12.14 -0.36
C LEU A 3 -73.20 -13.02 -0.24
N LYS A 4 -72.80 -13.57 0.87
CA LYS A 4 -73.31 -14.79 1.56
C LYS A 4 -73.30 -16.09 0.75
N ASN A 5 -72.42 -16.96 1.25
CA ASN A 5 -72.67 -18.32 1.73
C ASN A 5 -72.87 -19.46 0.71
N ILE A 6 -72.23 -20.52 1.05
CA ILE A 6 -72.73 -21.89 1.37
C ILE A 6 -71.94 -22.89 0.46
N PHE A 7 -71.32 -23.96 0.91
CA PHE A 7 -71.67 -25.10 1.74
C PHE A 7 -70.45 -26.00 1.97
N LYS A 8 -70.20 -26.36 3.14
CA LYS A 8 -70.49 -27.66 3.81
C LYS A 8 -69.77 -28.88 3.27
N LYS A 9 -68.93 -29.35 4.18
CA LYS A 9 -68.74 -30.75 4.63
C LYS A 9 -68.87 -31.88 3.63
N SER A 10 -67.76 -32.59 3.47
CA SER A 10 -67.78 -34.06 3.59
C SER A 10 -66.41 -34.54 4.11
N LEU A 11 -66.53 -35.21 5.18
CA LEU A 11 -65.59 -36.05 5.89
C LEU A 11 -65.35 -37.30 5.03
N TRP A 12 -64.10 -37.57 4.70
CA TRP A 12 -63.64 -38.97 4.58
C TRP A 12 -62.18 -39.05 4.88
N GLY A 13 -61.83 -39.82 5.86
CA GLY A 13 -60.48 -40.11 6.31
C GLY A 13 -59.69 -40.79 5.20
N MET A 14 -58.48 -40.36 5.05
CA MET A 14 -57.49 -41.12 4.31
C MET A 14 -56.21 -41.13 5.12
N MET A 15 -55.83 -42.33 5.47
CA MET A 15 -54.66 -42.79 6.18
C MET A 15 -53.46 -41.87 6.05
N LEU A 16 -52.91 -41.41 7.19
CA LEU A 16 -51.51 -41.06 7.33
C LEU A 16 -50.68 -42.33 7.10
N LEU A 17 -50.13 -42.52 5.96
CA LEU A 17 -48.90 -43.25 5.76
C LEU A 17 -47.74 -42.29 6.11
N PRO A 18 -46.88 -42.61 7.06
CA PRO A 18 -45.60 -41.91 7.16
C PRO A 18 -44.77 -42.33 5.95
N LEU A 19 -44.62 -41.39 4.99
CA LEU A 19 -43.51 -41.44 4.06
C LEU A 19 -42.26 -41.20 4.89
N ILE A 20 -41.70 -42.26 5.44
CA ILE A 20 -40.30 -42.35 5.76
C ILE A 20 -39.59 -42.44 4.39
N THR A 21 -39.43 -41.31 3.72
CA THR A 21 -38.35 -41.18 2.77
C THR A 21 -37.12 -41.11 3.62
N GLY A 22 -36.42 -42.22 3.74
CA GLY A 22 -35.07 -42.24 4.26
C GLY A 22 -34.28 -41.13 3.56
N CYS A 23 -33.56 -40.34 4.30
CA CYS A 23 -32.45 -39.60 3.72
C CYS A 23 -31.58 -40.66 3.04
N ASP A 24 -31.56 -40.63 1.73
CA ASP A 24 -30.67 -41.49 0.98
C ASP A 24 -29.25 -41.14 1.42
N ASP A 25 -28.53 -42.12 1.90
CA ASP A 25 -27.09 -41.96 2.22
C ASP A 25 -26.32 -41.48 0.99
N GLU A 26 -26.79 -41.75 -0.22
CA GLU A 26 -26.27 -41.17 -1.48
C GLU A 26 -26.35 -39.66 -1.53
N PHE A 27 -27.42 -39.01 -1.00
CA PHE A 27 -27.47 -37.52 -0.97
C PHE A 27 -26.44 -36.89 -0.01
N LEU A 28 -26.09 -37.59 1.05
CA LEU A 28 -25.05 -37.16 1.97
C LEU A 28 -23.65 -37.46 1.40
N VAL A 29 -23.52 -38.55 0.64
CA VAL A 29 -22.31 -38.91 -0.11
C VAL A 29 -22.11 -37.91 -1.24
N GLU A 30 -23.12 -37.60 -2.02
CA GLU A 30 -23.08 -36.60 -3.09
C GLU A 30 -22.74 -35.19 -2.54
N LYS A 31 -23.25 -34.79 -1.38
CA LYS A 31 -22.85 -33.57 -0.69
C LYS A 31 -21.42 -33.62 -0.10
N LYS A 32 -20.97 -34.81 0.33
CA LYS A 32 -19.55 -35.01 0.68
C LYS A 32 -18.66 -34.79 -0.53
N ASP A 33 -19.05 -35.26 -1.71
CA ASP A 33 -18.31 -35.10 -2.94
C ASP A 33 -18.29 -33.64 -3.47
N PHE A 34 -19.31 -32.84 -3.19
CA PHE A 34 -19.31 -31.40 -3.48
C PHE A 34 -18.42 -30.60 -2.52
N SER A 35 -18.08 -31.11 -1.35
CA SER A 35 -17.12 -30.52 -0.41
C SER A 35 -15.73 -31.12 -0.53
N GLY A 36 -15.57 -32.28 -1.18
CA GLY A 36 -14.32 -32.92 -1.54
C GLY A 36 -13.84 -32.39 -2.89
N PHE A 37 -12.56 -32.05 -2.97
CA PHE A 37 -11.91 -31.80 -4.25
C PHE A 37 -12.06 -33.06 -5.10
N ASN A 38 -12.77 -32.92 -6.21
CA ASN A 38 -12.83 -34.00 -7.18
C ASN A 38 -11.42 -34.18 -7.76
N GLU A 39 -10.81 -35.35 -7.59
CA GLU A 39 -9.49 -35.69 -8.13
C GLU A 39 -9.41 -35.44 -9.64
N GLU A 40 -10.55 -35.47 -10.33
CA GLU A 40 -10.67 -35.19 -11.76
C GLU A 40 -10.16 -33.82 -12.19
N ILE A 41 -10.16 -32.81 -11.31
CA ILE A 41 -9.63 -31.47 -11.64
C ILE A 41 -8.12 -31.51 -11.94
N TYR A 42 -7.40 -32.51 -11.45
CA TYR A 42 -5.95 -32.68 -11.66
C TYR A 42 -5.64 -33.59 -12.85
N ASN A 43 -6.62 -33.97 -13.63
CA ASN A 43 -6.46 -34.75 -14.86
C ASN A 43 -6.41 -33.87 -16.11
N ASP A 44 -6.67 -32.58 -15.98
CA ASP A 44 -6.66 -31.62 -17.06
C ASP A 44 -5.98 -30.32 -16.63
N VAL A 45 -5.06 -29.82 -17.47
CA VAL A 45 -4.24 -28.62 -17.17
C VAL A 45 -5.11 -27.38 -16.97
N GLN A 46 -6.21 -27.23 -17.72
CA GLN A 46 -7.04 -26.00 -17.65
C GLN A 46 -7.84 -25.98 -16.34
N THR A 47 -8.38 -27.10 -15.91
CA THR A 47 -9.10 -27.21 -14.63
C THR A 47 -8.16 -27.06 -13.45
N ALA A 48 -6.97 -27.65 -13.49
CA ALA A 48 -5.93 -27.46 -12.47
C ALA A 48 -5.48 -25.98 -12.43
N GLN A 49 -5.28 -25.34 -13.59
CA GLN A 49 -4.95 -23.91 -13.66
C GLN A 49 -6.08 -23.02 -13.11
N ALA A 50 -7.35 -23.36 -13.35
CA ALA A 50 -8.49 -22.63 -12.78
C ALA A 50 -8.49 -22.67 -11.25
N LYS A 51 -8.04 -23.78 -10.64
CA LYS A 51 -7.85 -23.86 -9.18
C LYS A 51 -6.68 -22.96 -8.72
N VAL A 52 -5.58 -22.91 -9.46
CA VAL A 52 -4.48 -21.96 -9.19
C VAL A 52 -5.00 -20.52 -9.33
N ASP A 53 -5.82 -20.23 -10.33
CA ASP A 53 -6.41 -18.89 -10.52
C ASP A 53 -7.32 -18.47 -9.36
N TYR A 54 -8.02 -19.42 -8.75
CA TYR A 54 -8.76 -19.18 -7.51
C TYR A 54 -7.82 -18.80 -6.35
N ILE A 55 -6.64 -19.46 -6.24
CA ILE A 55 -5.60 -19.08 -5.25
C ILE A 55 -5.09 -17.66 -5.52
N TYR A 56 -4.86 -17.28 -6.80
CA TYR A 56 -4.55 -15.88 -7.15
C TYR A 56 -5.64 -14.92 -6.67
N TYR A 57 -6.90 -15.22 -6.98
CA TYR A 57 -8.03 -14.38 -6.57
C TYR A 57 -8.06 -14.14 -5.06
N LEU A 58 -7.78 -15.16 -4.26
CA LEU A 58 -7.72 -15.04 -2.80
C LEU A 58 -6.53 -14.22 -2.32
N SER A 59 -5.39 -14.32 -3.01
CA SER A 59 -4.07 -13.86 -2.55
C SER A 59 -3.68 -12.47 -3.02
N LEU A 60 -4.15 -12.05 -4.20
CA LEU A 60 -3.81 -10.76 -4.80
C LEU A 60 -4.29 -9.60 -3.92
N PRO A 61 -3.45 -8.57 -3.71
CA PRO A 61 -3.85 -7.37 -2.98
C PRO A 61 -4.93 -6.57 -3.71
N GLY A 62 -5.66 -5.74 -2.98
CA GLY A 62 -6.65 -4.84 -3.58
C GLY A 62 -6.01 -3.63 -4.25
N GLY A 63 -6.64 -3.08 -5.28
CA GLY A 63 -6.16 -1.92 -6.04
C GLY A 63 -6.02 -0.62 -5.22
N THR A 64 -6.65 -0.55 -4.06
CA THR A 64 -6.55 0.59 -3.13
C THR A 64 -5.43 0.43 -2.09
N THR A 65 -4.61 -0.62 -2.19
CA THR A 65 -3.43 -0.81 -1.31
C THR A 65 -2.52 0.42 -1.34
N GLY A 66 -2.02 0.84 -0.17
CA GLY A 66 -1.28 2.10 -0.02
C GLY A 66 -2.16 3.34 0.06
N GLY A 67 -3.49 3.18 0.17
CA GLY A 67 -4.41 4.25 0.53
C GLY A 67 -4.39 4.55 2.04
N SER A 68 -5.21 5.48 2.47
CA SER A 68 -5.28 5.98 3.86
C SER A 68 -5.88 4.92 4.82
N ASP A 69 -5.12 3.88 5.15
CA ASP A 69 -5.42 2.86 6.16
C ASP A 69 -4.65 3.10 7.48
N ASP A 70 -4.86 2.23 8.47
CA ASP A 70 -4.19 2.37 9.78
C ASP A 70 -2.66 2.34 9.69
N PHE A 71 -2.08 1.55 8.78
CA PHE A 71 -0.63 1.48 8.60
C PHE A 71 -0.09 2.72 7.91
N SER A 72 -0.72 3.15 6.83
CA SER A 72 -0.35 4.36 6.09
C SER A 72 -0.47 5.63 6.94
N LYS A 73 -1.51 5.71 7.80
CA LYS A 73 -1.68 6.81 8.77
C LYS A 73 -0.71 6.77 9.95
N SER A 74 0.04 5.68 10.10
CA SER A 74 1.10 5.59 11.11
C SER A 74 2.43 6.15 10.63
N THR A 75 2.45 6.73 9.43
CA THR A 75 3.60 7.34 8.77
C THR A 75 3.26 8.78 8.39
N GLU A 76 4.20 9.50 7.81
CA GLU A 76 4.00 10.86 7.31
C GLU A 76 3.13 10.94 6.03
N GLU A 77 2.74 9.83 5.40
CA GLU A 77 2.02 9.86 4.12
C GLU A 77 0.60 10.42 4.22
N PHE A 78 -0.14 10.05 5.26
CA PHE A 78 -1.56 10.43 5.39
C PHE A 78 -1.91 10.98 6.77
N VAL A 79 -2.72 12.02 6.78
CA VAL A 79 -3.34 12.54 8.00
C VAL A 79 -4.42 11.58 8.52
N GLY A 80 -4.55 11.51 9.81
CA GLY A 80 -5.60 10.82 10.51
C GLY A 80 -5.10 9.95 11.65
N SER A 81 -6.03 9.58 12.53
CA SER A 81 -5.70 8.72 13.64
C SER A 81 -5.56 7.27 13.20
N SER A 82 -4.39 6.70 13.42
CA SER A 82 -4.18 5.25 13.40
C SER A 82 -4.29 4.73 14.82
N LYS A 83 -4.85 3.52 15.00
CA LYS A 83 -4.86 2.90 16.34
C LYS A 83 -3.46 2.62 16.88
N PHE A 84 -2.45 2.51 16.02
CA PHE A 84 -1.06 2.25 16.41
C PHE A 84 -0.27 3.51 16.79
N THR A 85 -0.83 4.70 16.56
CA THR A 85 -0.16 5.97 16.84
C THR A 85 -0.97 6.88 17.76
N GLN A 86 -1.99 6.34 18.43
CA GLN A 86 -2.78 7.05 19.42
C GLN A 86 -2.27 6.79 20.83
N LEU A 87 -2.58 7.69 21.76
CA LEU A 87 -2.34 7.49 23.19
C LEU A 87 -3.06 6.25 23.76
N SER A 88 -4.19 5.87 23.19
CA SER A 88 -4.91 4.66 23.60
C SER A 88 -4.15 3.44 23.16
N GLU A 89 -3.63 2.72 24.11
CA GLU A 89 -2.88 1.49 23.86
C GLU A 89 -3.72 0.43 23.14
N VAL A 90 -3.14 -0.17 22.10
CA VAL A 90 -3.71 -1.34 21.46
C VAL A 90 -3.47 -2.57 22.36
N THR A 91 -4.55 -3.25 22.71
CA THR A 91 -4.55 -4.43 23.57
C THR A 91 -4.96 -5.68 22.80
N LYS A 92 -4.83 -6.85 23.40
CA LYS A 92 -5.32 -8.12 22.83
C LYS A 92 -6.79 -8.10 22.39
N SER A 93 -7.61 -7.27 23.04
CA SER A 93 -9.05 -7.20 22.75
C SER A 93 -9.37 -6.36 21.50
N ASN A 94 -8.58 -5.32 21.21
CA ASN A 94 -8.85 -4.38 20.12
C ASN A 94 -7.84 -4.41 18.97
N VAL A 95 -6.76 -5.22 19.07
CA VAL A 95 -5.86 -5.45 17.94
C VAL A 95 -6.61 -6.11 16.78
N ASN A 96 -6.25 -5.77 15.54
CA ASN A 96 -6.83 -6.44 14.39
C ASN A 96 -6.34 -7.89 14.32
N ASP A 97 -7.25 -8.78 13.95
CA ASP A 97 -6.91 -10.15 13.67
C ASP A 97 -6.37 -10.29 12.25
N TYR A 98 -5.04 -10.25 12.11
CA TYR A 98 -4.35 -10.55 10.85
C TYR A 98 -3.90 -12.01 10.77
N PHE A 99 -4.19 -12.82 11.80
CA PHE A 99 -3.78 -14.20 11.91
C PHE A 99 -4.79 -15.15 11.27
N PHE A 100 -5.99 -15.19 11.79
CA PHE A 100 -7.07 -16.00 11.21
C PHE A 100 -8.04 -15.18 10.39
N SER A 101 -8.27 -13.93 10.76
CA SER A 101 -9.22 -12.97 10.19
C SER A 101 -10.67 -13.49 10.17
N LYS A 102 -10.94 -14.49 9.35
CA LYS A 102 -12.13 -15.35 9.37
C LYS A 102 -11.72 -16.71 8.85
N SER A 103 -12.45 -17.77 9.20
CA SER A 103 -12.16 -19.13 8.75
C SER A 103 -12.06 -19.30 7.23
N THR A 104 -12.56 -18.36 6.44
CA THR A 104 -12.61 -18.40 4.97
C THR A 104 -11.84 -17.28 4.28
N SER A 105 -11.24 -16.34 5.00
CA SER A 105 -10.65 -15.13 4.39
C SER A 105 -9.34 -14.65 5.02
N GLY A 106 -8.77 -15.39 5.95
CA GLY A 106 -7.48 -15.08 6.57
C GLY A 106 -6.31 -15.79 5.89
N PRO A 107 -5.06 -15.41 6.23
CA PRO A 107 -3.87 -16.02 5.65
C PRO A 107 -3.82 -17.55 5.77
N TYR A 108 -4.23 -18.11 6.91
CA TYR A 108 -4.26 -19.57 7.08
C TYR A 108 -5.33 -20.27 6.25
N ALA A 109 -6.46 -19.61 5.96
CA ALA A 109 -7.42 -20.13 4.99
C ALA A 109 -6.79 -20.23 3.60
N PHE A 110 -6.01 -19.22 3.20
CA PHE A 110 -5.35 -19.20 1.90
C PHE A 110 -4.15 -20.18 1.83
N ILE A 111 -3.40 -20.32 2.91
CA ILE A 111 -2.37 -21.37 3.07
C ILE A 111 -3.00 -22.75 2.95
N ARG A 112 -4.19 -22.98 3.53
CA ARG A 112 -4.92 -24.24 3.40
C ARG A 112 -5.27 -24.52 1.93
N GLU A 113 -5.74 -23.53 1.18
CA GLU A 113 -6.02 -23.70 -0.26
C GLU A 113 -4.75 -24.08 -1.04
N CYS A 114 -3.62 -23.47 -0.72
CA CYS A 114 -2.33 -23.85 -1.29
C CYS A 114 -1.97 -25.31 -0.95
N ASN A 115 -2.10 -25.69 0.32
CA ASN A 115 -1.79 -27.03 0.77
C ASN A 115 -2.71 -28.07 0.11
N MET A 116 -4.01 -27.81 0.04
CA MET A 116 -4.98 -28.70 -0.63
C MET A 116 -4.58 -28.95 -2.09
N PHE A 117 -4.12 -27.90 -2.80
CA PHE A 117 -3.65 -28.06 -4.17
C PHE A 117 -2.39 -28.95 -4.23
N LEU A 118 -1.40 -28.65 -3.38
CA LEU A 118 -0.11 -29.37 -3.37
C LEU A 118 -0.24 -30.83 -2.92
N ASP A 119 -1.15 -31.10 -1.97
CA ASP A 119 -1.39 -32.47 -1.46
C ASP A 119 -2.09 -33.37 -2.50
N ASN A 120 -2.86 -32.79 -3.44
CA ASN A 120 -3.72 -33.56 -4.32
C ASN A 120 -3.29 -33.58 -5.80
N ILE A 121 -2.47 -32.63 -6.28
CA ILE A 121 -2.12 -32.56 -7.71
C ILE A 121 -1.39 -33.82 -8.21
N ASP A 122 -0.69 -34.51 -7.31
CA ASP A 122 0.05 -35.75 -7.66
C ASP A 122 -0.87 -36.98 -7.79
N ASN A 123 -2.12 -36.91 -7.31
CA ASN A 123 -3.13 -37.95 -7.48
C ASN A 123 -3.76 -37.96 -8.88
N GLY A 124 -3.57 -36.86 -9.66
CA GLY A 124 -4.06 -36.75 -11.02
C GLY A 124 -3.11 -37.33 -12.07
N THR A 125 -3.56 -37.28 -13.34
CA THR A 125 -2.87 -37.88 -14.49
C THR A 125 -1.96 -36.92 -15.25
N LEU A 126 -1.82 -35.67 -14.79
CA LEU A 126 -0.90 -34.67 -15.40
C LEU A 126 0.54 -35.15 -15.38
N THR A 127 1.29 -34.83 -16.42
CA THR A 127 2.73 -35.06 -16.48
C THR A 127 3.51 -34.12 -15.54
N GLU A 128 4.74 -34.46 -15.18
CA GLU A 128 5.55 -33.58 -14.31
C GLU A 128 5.84 -32.22 -14.96
N ASP A 129 5.98 -32.16 -16.29
CA ASP A 129 6.17 -30.90 -17.02
C ASP A 129 4.93 -29.99 -16.90
N GLU A 130 3.72 -30.56 -16.86
CA GLU A 130 2.48 -29.85 -16.66
C GLU A 130 2.25 -29.43 -15.20
N LYS A 131 2.61 -30.31 -14.24
CA LYS A 131 2.49 -30.06 -12.80
C LYS A 131 3.45 -28.98 -12.29
N THR A 132 4.68 -29.01 -12.78
CA THR A 132 5.77 -28.14 -12.27
C THR A 132 5.39 -26.66 -12.26
N PRO A 133 4.94 -26.00 -13.35
CA PRO A 133 4.58 -24.60 -13.33
C PRO A 133 3.30 -24.32 -12.51
N LEU A 134 2.41 -25.29 -12.35
CA LEU A 134 1.22 -25.18 -11.50
C LEU A 134 1.62 -25.16 -10.02
N LYS A 135 2.40 -26.16 -9.58
CA LYS A 135 2.93 -26.22 -8.21
C LYS A 135 3.76 -24.98 -7.87
N ALA A 136 4.59 -24.51 -8.80
CA ALA A 136 5.47 -23.37 -8.59
C ALA A 136 4.69 -22.06 -8.31
N GLN A 137 3.57 -21.82 -9.00
CA GLN A 137 2.69 -20.70 -8.71
C GLN A 137 2.10 -20.81 -7.29
N VAL A 138 1.73 -22.01 -6.85
CA VAL A 138 1.14 -22.24 -5.53
C VAL A 138 2.17 -22.11 -4.41
N TYR A 139 3.41 -22.59 -4.62
CA TYR A 139 4.53 -22.37 -3.68
C TYR A 139 4.78 -20.87 -3.47
N PHE A 140 4.78 -20.07 -4.55
CA PHE A 140 4.89 -18.60 -4.43
C PHE A 140 3.80 -18.03 -3.51
N TRP A 141 2.54 -18.39 -3.69
CA TRP A 141 1.46 -17.84 -2.89
C TRP A 141 1.50 -18.31 -1.44
N ARG A 142 1.91 -19.54 -1.17
CA ARG A 142 2.11 -20.00 0.20
C ARG A 142 3.22 -19.21 0.90
N ALA A 143 4.36 -19.02 0.24
CA ALA A 143 5.45 -18.18 0.73
C ALA A 143 5.00 -16.72 0.96
N TRP A 144 4.19 -16.18 0.06
CA TRP A 144 3.61 -14.84 0.18
C TRP A 144 2.80 -14.67 1.47
N HIS A 145 1.92 -15.62 1.78
CA HIS A 145 1.10 -15.55 3.00
C HIS A 145 1.95 -15.72 4.27
N TYR A 146 2.89 -16.64 4.27
CA TYR A 146 3.82 -16.79 5.39
C TYR A 146 4.68 -15.55 5.59
N SER A 147 5.17 -14.93 4.53
CA SER A 147 5.98 -13.70 4.64
C SER A 147 5.21 -12.56 5.31
N LYS A 148 3.93 -12.39 4.99
CA LYS A 148 3.05 -11.40 5.65
C LYS A 148 2.80 -11.72 7.13
N LEU A 149 2.58 -12.99 7.46
CA LEU A 149 2.40 -13.43 8.84
C LEU A 149 3.68 -13.19 9.66
N VAL A 150 4.83 -13.60 9.13
CA VAL A 150 6.14 -13.41 9.80
C VAL A 150 6.44 -11.92 9.98
N ASN A 151 6.17 -11.12 8.97
CA ASN A 151 6.34 -9.68 9.06
C ASN A 151 5.51 -9.08 10.19
N THR A 152 4.31 -9.57 10.43
CA THR A 152 3.40 -9.05 11.46
C THR A 152 3.70 -9.58 12.86
N TYR A 153 3.99 -10.88 12.99
CA TYR A 153 4.00 -11.58 14.28
C TYR A 153 5.36 -12.18 14.66
N GLY A 154 6.34 -12.17 13.76
CA GLY A 154 7.52 -13.01 13.89
C GLY A 154 7.19 -14.48 13.59
N GLY A 155 7.64 -15.41 14.43
CA GLY A 155 7.36 -16.83 14.22
C GLY A 155 5.87 -17.17 14.35
N VAL A 156 5.41 -18.11 13.52
CA VAL A 156 4.01 -18.54 13.43
C VAL A 156 3.94 -20.07 13.22
N PRO A 157 2.79 -20.74 13.41
CA PRO A 157 2.63 -22.14 13.07
C PRO A 157 2.95 -22.42 11.59
N ILE A 158 3.80 -23.39 11.31
CA ILE A 158 4.10 -23.85 9.95
C ILE A 158 3.20 -25.07 9.67
N VAL A 159 2.22 -24.87 8.78
CA VAL A 159 1.26 -25.90 8.35
C VAL A 159 1.45 -26.13 6.85
N LEU A 160 1.97 -27.29 6.45
CA LEU A 160 2.36 -27.58 5.08
C LEU A 160 1.43 -28.58 4.38
N THR A 161 0.48 -29.16 5.10
CA THR A 161 -0.55 -30.07 4.59
C THR A 161 -1.94 -29.57 4.98
N ALA A 162 -2.92 -29.93 4.19
CA ALA A 162 -4.31 -29.57 4.50
C ALA A 162 -4.82 -30.38 5.69
N GLN A 163 -5.10 -29.70 6.82
CA GLN A 163 -5.69 -30.35 7.99
C GLN A 163 -7.16 -30.69 7.73
N ASN A 164 -7.59 -31.91 8.04
CA ASN A 164 -8.99 -32.31 7.97
C ASN A 164 -9.76 -31.74 9.16
N ALA A 165 -10.88 -31.10 8.88
CA ALA A 165 -11.74 -30.50 9.90
C ALA A 165 -12.67 -31.51 10.60
N ILE A 166 -12.71 -32.77 10.17
CA ILE A 166 -13.61 -33.81 10.68
C ILE A 166 -12.87 -34.58 11.79
N LEU A 167 -13.20 -34.22 13.04
CA LEU A 167 -12.82 -35.00 14.21
C LEU A 167 -13.65 -36.30 14.21
N GLY A 168 -13.01 -37.46 14.20
CA GLY A 168 -13.68 -38.74 14.40
C GLY A 168 -13.58 -39.76 13.26
N GLU A 169 -12.95 -39.45 12.13
CA GLU A 169 -12.54 -40.44 11.15
C GLU A 169 -11.04 -40.71 11.29
N GLY A 170 -10.69 -41.82 11.90
CA GLY A 170 -9.32 -42.22 12.19
C GLY A 170 -8.82 -41.76 13.57
N ASP A 171 -7.55 -42.03 13.87
CA ASP A 171 -6.91 -41.72 15.14
C ASP A 171 -6.52 -40.24 15.34
N ILE A 172 -7.10 -39.30 14.56
CA ILE A 172 -6.78 -37.86 14.63
C ILE A 172 -7.43 -37.26 15.87
N THR A 173 -6.64 -36.82 16.81
CA THR A 173 -7.08 -36.11 18.02
C THR A 173 -6.96 -34.60 17.83
N GLN A 174 -7.67 -33.83 18.67
CA GLN A 174 -7.55 -32.37 18.67
C GLN A 174 -6.10 -31.89 18.92
N SER A 175 -5.29 -32.69 19.63
CA SER A 175 -3.88 -32.42 19.88
C SER A 175 -3.03 -32.49 18.61
N ASP A 176 -3.39 -33.34 17.64
CA ASP A 176 -2.63 -33.51 16.40
C ASP A 176 -2.82 -32.31 15.44
N LEU A 177 -3.91 -31.56 15.62
CA LEU A 177 -4.20 -30.34 14.89
C LEU A 177 -3.57 -29.09 15.53
N ALA A 178 -3.06 -29.22 16.77
CA ALA A 178 -2.51 -28.11 17.54
C ALA A 178 -1.03 -27.87 17.18
N VAL A 179 -0.79 -27.13 16.11
CA VAL A 179 0.56 -26.76 15.68
C VAL A 179 1.03 -25.50 16.41
N PRO A 180 2.07 -25.57 17.28
CA PRO A 180 2.58 -24.41 17.99
C PRO A 180 3.28 -23.42 17.04
N ARG A 181 3.52 -22.20 17.52
CA ARG A 181 4.34 -21.23 16.79
C ARG A 181 5.77 -21.75 16.66
N SER A 182 6.31 -21.70 15.45
CA SER A 182 7.72 -21.94 15.14
C SER A 182 8.55 -20.69 15.37
N SER A 183 9.88 -20.80 15.50
CA SER A 183 10.73 -19.61 15.52
C SER A 183 10.66 -18.83 14.21
N THR A 184 10.97 -17.55 14.26
CA THR A 184 11.04 -16.71 13.06
C THR A 184 12.02 -17.27 12.03
N ALA A 185 13.19 -17.74 12.47
CA ALA A 185 14.20 -18.35 11.60
C ALA A 185 13.64 -19.54 10.81
N LYS A 186 12.95 -20.48 11.47
CA LYS A 186 12.30 -21.62 10.80
C LYS A 186 11.21 -21.19 9.81
N CYS A 187 10.48 -20.15 10.13
CA CYS A 187 9.48 -19.60 9.20
C CYS A 187 10.16 -19.00 7.95
N ILE A 188 11.26 -18.26 8.12
CA ILE A 188 12.04 -17.71 7.01
C ILE A 188 12.62 -18.85 6.15
N GLU A 189 13.20 -19.90 6.75
CA GLU A 189 13.68 -21.07 6.03
C GLU A 189 12.59 -21.70 5.16
N GLN A 190 11.37 -21.87 5.69
CA GLN A 190 10.25 -22.43 4.94
C GLN A 190 9.80 -21.51 3.80
N ILE A 191 9.74 -20.20 4.03
CA ILE A 191 9.43 -19.21 2.98
C ILE A 191 10.45 -19.30 1.85
N ILE A 192 11.74 -19.35 2.18
CA ILE A 192 12.82 -19.44 1.18
C ILE A 192 12.73 -20.76 0.41
N LYS A 193 12.47 -21.88 1.08
CA LYS A 193 12.28 -23.18 0.42
C LYS A 193 11.13 -23.14 -0.59
N ASP A 194 9.99 -22.58 -0.23
CA ASP A 194 8.86 -22.44 -1.15
C ASP A 194 9.19 -21.51 -2.33
N LEU A 195 9.92 -20.41 -2.09
CA LEU A 195 10.34 -19.49 -3.15
C LEU A 195 11.38 -20.11 -4.08
N ASP A 196 12.30 -20.94 -3.57
CA ASP A 196 13.26 -21.65 -4.41
C ASP A 196 12.58 -22.67 -5.33
N LEU A 197 11.55 -23.37 -4.83
CA LEU A 197 10.70 -24.24 -5.66
C LEU A 197 9.91 -23.43 -6.70
N ALA A 198 9.42 -22.26 -6.33
CA ALA A 198 8.74 -21.35 -7.26
C ALA A 198 9.69 -20.83 -8.35
N ILE A 199 10.90 -20.38 -7.99
CA ILE A 199 11.91 -19.89 -8.94
C ILE A 199 12.27 -20.98 -9.96
N ALA A 200 12.49 -22.21 -9.48
CA ALA A 200 12.90 -23.33 -10.32
C ALA A 200 11.81 -23.79 -11.30
N GLY A 201 10.53 -23.70 -10.92
CA GLY A 201 9.42 -24.22 -11.71
C GLY A 201 8.64 -23.17 -12.53
N LEU A 202 8.87 -21.87 -12.30
CA LEU A 202 8.18 -20.80 -13.04
C LEU A 202 8.95 -20.38 -14.30
N PRO A 203 8.24 -19.98 -15.38
CA PRO A 203 8.89 -19.38 -16.53
C PRO A 203 9.42 -17.97 -16.21
N GLY A 204 10.43 -17.52 -16.97
CA GLY A 204 10.96 -16.15 -16.86
C GLY A 204 9.98 -15.09 -17.36
N SER A 205 9.12 -15.44 -18.29
CA SER A 205 8.04 -14.61 -18.81
C SER A 205 6.86 -15.47 -19.27
N TRP A 206 5.66 -14.89 -19.26
CA TRP A 206 4.46 -15.53 -19.80
C TRP A 206 4.08 -14.92 -21.15
N ASN A 207 3.36 -15.70 -21.97
CA ASN A 207 2.73 -15.19 -23.19
C ASN A 207 1.61 -14.16 -22.84
N ASP A 208 1.10 -13.45 -23.84
CA ASP A 208 0.13 -12.37 -23.62
C ASP A 208 -1.17 -12.85 -22.97
N ALA A 209 -1.60 -14.09 -23.21
CA ALA A 209 -2.81 -14.67 -22.62
C ALA A 209 -2.64 -14.93 -21.10
N ASN A 210 -1.43 -15.13 -20.65
CA ASN A 210 -1.07 -15.43 -19.26
C ASN A 210 -0.28 -14.27 -18.60
N TRP A 211 -0.18 -13.12 -19.26
CA TRP A 211 0.54 -11.98 -18.71
C TRP A 211 -0.09 -11.52 -17.38
N GLY A 212 0.76 -11.20 -16.41
CA GLY A 212 0.35 -10.86 -15.04
C GLY A 212 0.44 -12.01 -14.05
N ARG A 213 0.65 -13.26 -14.51
CA ARG A 213 1.00 -14.37 -13.62
C ARG A 213 2.41 -14.21 -13.06
N ILE A 214 2.64 -14.80 -11.90
CA ILE A 214 3.95 -14.78 -11.25
C ILE A 214 5.01 -15.45 -12.14
N THR A 215 6.13 -14.78 -12.31
CA THR A 215 7.32 -15.28 -13.03
C THR A 215 8.39 -15.75 -12.05
N SER A 216 9.39 -16.48 -12.55
CA SER A 216 10.57 -16.84 -11.74
C SER A 216 11.28 -15.60 -11.18
N GLY A 217 11.37 -14.51 -11.98
CA GLY A 217 11.92 -13.22 -11.54
C GLY A 217 11.10 -12.57 -10.43
N ALA A 218 9.76 -12.66 -10.47
CA ALA A 218 8.89 -12.18 -9.41
C ALA A 218 9.07 -12.97 -8.10
N ALA A 219 9.23 -14.28 -8.19
CA ALA A 219 9.52 -15.14 -7.03
C ALA A 219 10.90 -14.82 -6.42
N ALA A 220 11.92 -14.61 -7.26
CA ALA A 220 13.24 -14.19 -6.81
C ALA A 220 13.21 -12.79 -6.15
N ALA A 221 12.44 -11.86 -6.69
CA ALA A 221 12.28 -10.51 -6.11
C ALA A 221 11.59 -10.57 -4.73
N LEU A 222 10.57 -11.42 -4.56
CA LEU A 222 9.97 -11.64 -3.24
C LEU A 222 10.98 -12.25 -2.25
N LYS A 223 11.81 -13.22 -2.69
CA LYS A 223 12.90 -13.78 -1.87
C LYS A 223 13.86 -12.67 -1.42
N GLY A 224 14.26 -11.80 -2.34
CA GLY A 224 15.11 -10.64 -2.03
C GLY A 224 14.48 -9.70 -1.00
N ARG A 225 13.20 -9.38 -1.14
CA ARG A 225 12.44 -8.55 -0.16
C ARG A 225 12.40 -9.20 1.22
N VAL A 226 12.11 -10.50 1.30
CA VAL A 226 12.03 -11.25 2.56
C VAL A 226 13.38 -11.25 3.27
N LEU A 227 14.47 -11.58 2.55
CA LEU A 227 15.80 -11.63 3.12
C LEU A 227 16.31 -10.23 3.52
N LEU A 228 16.02 -9.17 2.75
CA LEU A 228 16.35 -7.80 3.13
C LEU A 228 15.62 -7.40 4.43
N THR A 229 14.33 -7.74 4.54
CA THR A 229 13.58 -7.50 5.77
C THR A 229 14.19 -8.24 6.96
N TYR A 230 14.61 -9.49 6.77
CA TYR A 230 15.25 -10.30 7.80
C TYR A 230 16.67 -9.83 8.14
N ALA A 231 17.37 -9.17 7.22
CA ALA A 231 18.66 -8.51 7.45
C ALA A 231 18.55 -7.14 8.10
N SER A 232 17.35 -6.51 8.10
CA SER A 232 17.12 -5.17 8.64
C SER A 232 17.05 -5.16 10.17
N PRO A 233 17.27 -4.02 10.85
CA PRO A 233 17.39 -3.92 12.31
C PRO A 233 16.29 -4.58 13.15
N LEU A 234 15.04 -4.62 12.65
CA LEU A 234 13.94 -5.27 13.38
C LEU A 234 14.23 -6.73 13.72
N PHE A 235 14.78 -7.49 12.80
CA PHE A 235 15.12 -8.90 12.96
C PHE A 235 16.61 -9.14 13.22
N ASN A 236 17.45 -8.20 12.79
CA ASN A 236 18.93 -8.33 12.83
C ASN A 236 19.54 -7.32 13.82
N ARG A 237 19.22 -7.49 15.12
CA ARG A 237 19.65 -6.58 16.19
C ARG A 237 21.16 -6.50 16.38
N ASN A 238 21.86 -7.56 16.03
CA ASN A 238 23.32 -7.68 16.17
C ASN A 238 24.07 -7.31 14.89
N ASP A 239 23.36 -6.82 13.85
CA ASP A 239 23.93 -6.46 12.55
C ASP A 239 24.75 -7.59 11.92
N ASP A 240 24.21 -8.83 11.96
CA ASP A 240 24.83 -10.03 11.41
C ASP A 240 25.07 -9.87 9.90
N GLY A 241 26.35 -9.83 9.52
CA GLY A 241 26.78 -9.69 8.12
C GLY A 241 26.33 -10.85 7.22
N ALA A 242 26.11 -12.05 7.75
CA ALA A 242 25.63 -13.17 6.96
C ALA A 242 24.21 -12.96 6.45
N ARG A 243 23.35 -12.31 7.24
CA ARG A 243 21.99 -11.93 6.81
C ARG A 243 22.02 -10.86 5.71
N TRP A 244 22.93 -9.89 5.81
CA TRP A 244 23.13 -8.90 4.75
C TRP A 244 23.66 -9.54 3.47
N GLN A 245 24.60 -10.49 3.58
CA GLN A 245 25.11 -11.24 2.41
C GLN A 245 23.99 -12.03 1.73
N ALA A 246 23.19 -12.76 2.49
CA ALA A 246 22.04 -13.50 1.93
C ALA A 246 21.03 -12.58 1.21
N ALA A 247 20.77 -11.40 1.78
CA ALA A 247 19.91 -10.40 1.14
C ALA A 247 20.53 -9.85 -0.15
N TYR A 248 21.84 -9.58 -0.14
CA TYR A 248 22.57 -9.11 -1.32
C TYR A 248 22.52 -10.15 -2.45
N ASP A 249 22.90 -11.39 -2.18
CA ASP A 249 22.93 -12.46 -3.17
C ASP A 249 21.54 -12.69 -3.79
N ALA A 250 20.50 -12.69 -2.98
CA ALA A 250 19.12 -12.87 -3.46
C ALA A 250 18.63 -11.71 -4.33
N ASN A 251 18.92 -10.46 -3.96
CA ASN A 251 18.50 -9.30 -4.75
C ASN A 251 19.32 -9.15 -6.03
N LEU A 252 20.61 -9.50 -6.02
CA LEU A 252 21.44 -9.54 -7.22
C LEU A 252 20.92 -10.60 -8.21
N ALA A 253 20.65 -11.81 -7.72
CA ALA A 253 20.07 -12.88 -8.54
C ALA A 253 18.69 -12.50 -9.10
N ALA A 254 17.85 -11.86 -8.30
CA ALA A 254 16.53 -11.38 -8.74
C ALA A 254 16.65 -10.33 -9.85
N LYS A 255 17.54 -9.34 -9.67
CA LYS A 255 17.80 -8.31 -10.68
C LYS A 255 18.26 -8.92 -12.00
N GLN A 256 19.27 -9.79 -11.96
CA GLN A 256 19.81 -10.47 -13.16
C GLN A 256 18.74 -11.32 -13.86
N LEU A 257 17.96 -12.09 -13.10
CA LEU A 257 16.90 -12.93 -13.67
C LEU A 257 15.78 -12.10 -14.33
N LEU A 258 15.40 -10.99 -13.72
CA LEU A 258 14.41 -10.06 -14.26
C LEU A 258 14.94 -9.39 -15.54
N GLU A 259 16.16 -8.87 -15.53
CA GLU A 259 16.79 -8.23 -16.70
C GLU A 259 16.91 -9.19 -17.88
N ALA A 260 17.31 -10.45 -17.63
CA ALA A 260 17.39 -11.49 -18.67
C ALA A 260 16.02 -11.78 -19.32
N ASN A 261 14.91 -11.42 -18.66
CA ASN A 261 13.55 -11.64 -19.15
C ASN A 261 12.82 -10.34 -19.54
N GLY A 262 13.56 -9.25 -19.79
CA GLY A 262 13.04 -8.00 -20.35
C GLY A 262 12.40 -7.05 -19.32
N PHE A 263 12.59 -7.29 -18.01
CA PHE A 263 12.23 -6.34 -16.97
C PHE A 263 13.37 -5.33 -16.76
N GLY A 264 13.03 -4.12 -16.34
CA GLY A 264 14.01 -3.06 -16.10
C GLY A 264 13.32 -1.77 -15.71
N LEU A 265 14.12 -0.77 -15.31
CA LEU A 265 13.59 0.58 -15.07
C LEU A 265 12.98 1.14 -16.36
N ALA A 266 11.81 1.75 -16.26
CA ALA A 266 11.18 2.43 -17.38
C ALA A 266 12.03 3.66 -17.75
N ASP A 267 12.81 3.54 -18.80
CA ASP A 267 13.72 4.57 -19.27
C ASP A 267 13.44 4.95 -20.74
N GLY A 268 14.15 5.93 -21.25
CA GLY A 268 14.13 6.34 -22.66
C GLY A 268 14.24 7.86 -22.86
N THR A 269 14.18 8.27 -24.11
CA THR A 269 14.24 9.68 -24.53
C THR A 269 12.94 10.44 -24.25
N GLY A 270 12.99 11.77 -24.10
CA GLY A 270 11.85 12.65 -23.83
C GLY A 270 11.61 12.90 -22.35
N ASN A 271 10.38 13.25 -21.97
CA ASN A 271 10.03 13.55 -20.58
C ASN A 271 10.06 12.27 -19.72
N ARG A 272 11.15 12.09 -18.98
CA ARG A 272 11.41 10.90 -18.17
C ARG A 272 10.41 10.74 -17.04
N ALA A 273 10.01 11.83 -16.41
CA ALA A 273 9.05 11.78 -15.31
C ALA A 273 7.62 11.46 -15.82
N GLU A 274 7.24 11.83 -17.04
CA GLU A 274 6.00 11.38 -17.67
C GLU A 274 6.01 9.86 -17.90
N LYS A 275 7.15 9.30 -18.28
CA LYS A 275 7.29 7.84 -18.41
C LYS A 275 7.15 7.13 -17.08
N TRP A 276 7.73 7.71 -16.01
CA TRP A 276 7.55 7.22 -14.66
C TRP A 276 6.06 7.27 -14.23
N GLU A 277 5.35 8.38 -14.52
CA GLU A 277 3.90 8.47 -14.25
C GLU A 277 3.12 7.38 -15.00
N LYS A 278 3.47 7.09 -16.25
CA LYS A 278 2.79 6.07 -17.07
C LYS A 278 2.96 4.64 -16.57
N ILE A 279 4.00 4.33 -15.78
CA ILE A 279 4.17 3.00 -15.17
C ILE A 279 2.90 2.59 -14.43
N PHE A 280 2.29 3.50 -13.67
CA PHE A 280 1.17 3.21 -12.78
C PHE A 280 -0.17 3.01 -13.50
N VAL A 281 -0.26 3.39 -14.75
CA VAL A 281 -1.51 3.38 -15.52
C VAL A 281 -1.45 2.48 -16.76
N THR A 282 -0.28 1.94 -17.07
CA THR A 282 -0.05 1.04 -18.20
C THR A 282 -0.08 -0.41 -17.72
N PRO A 283 -0.99 -1.25 -18.22
CA PRO A 283 -1.11 -2.64 -17.78
C PRO A 283 0.19 -3.44 -17.90
N LYS A 284 0.92 -3.29 -19.02
CA LYS A 284 2.16 -4.04 -19.31
C LYS A 284 3.32 -3.06 -19.42
N THR A 285 4.21 -3.07 -18.45
CA THR A 285 5.41 -2.23 -18.39
C THR A 285 6.61 -3.05 -17.92
N SER A 286 7.81 -2.67 -18.34
CA SER A 286 9.06 -3.33 -17.93
C SER A 286 9.31 -3.28 -16.41
N GLU A 287 8.73 -2.34 -15.69
CA GLU A 287 8.85 -2.25 -14.24
C GLU A 287 7.87 -3.12 -13.47
N ALA A 288 6.78 -3.61 -14.07
CA ALA A 288 5.73 -4.35 -13.37
C ALA A 288 6.15 -5.80 -13.08
N VAL A 289 6.79 -6.03 -11.94
CA VAL A 289 7.28 -7.35 -11.49
C VAL A 289 6.15 -8.20 -10.91
N ILE A 290 5.34 -7.65 -10.01
CA ILE A 290 4.11 -8.26 -9.51
C ILE A 290 2.98 -7.26 -9.75
N THR A 291 2.01 -7.64 -10.58
CA THR A 291 0.91 -6.76 -10.97
C THR A 291 -0.45 -7.41 -10.74
N VAL A 292 -1.42 -6.57 -10.40
CA VAL A 292 -2.84 -6.94 -10.30
C VAL A 292 -3.58 -6.29 -11.45
N LEU A 293 -4.13 -7.12 -12.32
CA LEU A 293 -4.95 -6.66 -13.43
C LEU A 293 -6.40 -6.52 -12.98
N HIS A 294 -7.02 -5.44 -13.42
CA HIS A 294 -8.43 -5.12 -13.13
C HIS A 294 -9.23 -5.05 -14.44
N ASN A 295 -10.55 -5.05 -14.32
CA ASN A 295 -11.47 -4.91 -15.44
C ASN A 295 -12.57 -3.88 -15.14
N THR A 296 -13.37 -3.54 -16.16
CA THR A 296 -14.46 -2.56 -16.07
C THR A 296 -15.85 -3.21 -15.96
N VAL A 297 -15.93 -4.54 -15.93
CA VAL A 297 -17.19 -5.28 -16.17
C VAL A 297 -18.04 -5.39 -14.91
N THR A 298 -17.44 -5.56 -13.74
CA THR A 298 -18.15 -5.84 -12.49
C THR A 298 -17.90 -4.77 -11.44
N THR A 299 -18.85 -4.64 -10.50
CA THR A 299 -18.73 -3.79 -9.31
C THR A 299 -18.04 -4.54 -8.17
N ASP A 300 -16.92 -5.16 -8.42
CA ASP A 300 -16.04 -5.70 -7.37
C ASP A 300 -14.81 -4.79 -7.27
N SER A 301 -14.97 -3.70 -6.51
CA SER A 301 -13.93 -2.69 -6.35
C SER A 301 -12.66 -3.22 -5.67
N TYR A 302 -12.75 -4.35 -4.97
CA TYR A 302 -11.62 -4.90 -4.23
C TYR A 302 -10.69 -5.75 -5.09
N LYS A 303 -11.24 -6.64 -5.91
CA LYS A 303 -10.47 -7.65 -6.67
C LYS A 303 -10.52 -7.47 -8.18
N LYS A 304 -11.64 -7.02 -8.72
CA LYS A 304 -11.90 -6.95 -10.16
C LYS A 304 -11.85 -5.54 -10.72
N ASN A 305 -12.10 -4.54 -9.89
CA ASN A 305 -12.03 -3.14 -10.24
C ASN A 305 -11.03 -2.42 -9.34
N ASN A 306 -10.38 -1.37 -9.85
CA ASN A 306 -9.47 -0.56 -9.07
C ASN A 306 -10.19 0.70 -8.54
N GLY A 307 -10.47 0.74 -7.24
CA GLY A 307 -11.13 1.87 -6.58
C GLY A 307 -10.22 3.06 -6.29
N TRP A 308 -8.94 3.03 -6.65
CA TRP A 308 -8.00 4.11 -6.36
C TRP A 308 -8.43 5.45 -6.95
N GLU A 309 -8.77 5.45 -8.24
CA GLU A 309 -9.23 6.65 -8.95
C GLU A 309 -10.43 7.30 -8.25
N GLN A 310 -11.44 6.50 -7.88
CA GLN A 310 -12.63 6.94 -7.17
C GLN A 310 -12.29 7.57 -5.82
N SER A 311 -11.31 7.03 -5.11
CA SER A 311 -10.92 7.48 -3.77
C SER A 311 -10.00 8.69 -3.81
N ALA A 312 -9.06 8.74 -4.76
CA ALA A 312 -8.05 9.78 -4.84
C ALA A 312 -8.57 11.12 -5.38
N ARG A 313 -9.59 11.13 -6.24
CA ARG A 313 -10.10 12.36 -6.85
C ARG A 313 -11.02 13.14 -5.93
N PRO A 314 -10.95 14.49 -5.99
CA PRO A 314 -11.90 15.36 -5.29
C PRO A 314 -13.33 15.19 -5.85
N LYS A 315 -14.32 15.67 -5.11
CA LYS A 315 -15.74 15.62 -5.52
C LYS A 315 -16.00 16.41 -6.79
N GLU A 316 -15.31 17.51 -6.98
CA GLU A 316 -15.38 18.37 -8.17
C GLU A 316 -14.89 17.63 -9.43
N ALA A 317 -13.93 16.72 -9.29
CA ALA A 317 -13.50 15.80 -10.34
C ALA A 317 -14.19 14.42 -10.25
N GLN A 318 -15.44 14.40 -9.73
CA GLN A 318 -16.31 13.21 -9.67
C GLN A 318 -15.81 12.06 -8.78
N GLY A 319 -14.82 12.30 -7.91
CA GLY A 319 -14.34 11.36 -6.92
C GLY A 319 -15.12 11.36 -5.60
N ASN A 320 -14.57 10.67 -4.58
CA ASN A 320 -15.18 10.57 -3.24
C ASN A 320 -14.73 11.67 -2.26
N GLY A 321 -13.80 12.54 -2.65
CA GLY A 321 -13.30 13.64 -1.82
C GLY A 321 -11.78 13.74 -1.78
N GLY A 322 -11.09 12.73 -2.30
CA GLY A 322 -9.64 12.73 -2.45
C GLY A 322 -8.87 12.16 -1.26
N TYR A 323 -7.62 11.78 -1.52
CA TYR A 323 -6.62 11.52 -0.50
C TYR A 323 -5.79 12.77 -0.27
N GLY A 324 -5.65 13.19 0.99
CA GLY A 324 -4.86 14.35 1.38
C GLY A 324 -3.41 13.97 1.69
N ALA A 325 -2.47 14.69 1.09
CA ALA A 325 -1.07 14.61 1.43
C ALA A 325 -0.76 15.47 2.65
N THR A 326 0.11 15.01 3.55
CA THR A 326 0.58 15.82 4.69
C THR A 326 1.56 16.91 4.23
N ALA A 327 1.70 17.97 5.01
CA ALA A 327 2.74 18.97 4.79
C ALA A 327 4.13 18.35 4.88
N GLU A 328 4.33 17.44 5.86
CA GLU A 328 5.60 16.72 6.05
C GLU A 328 6.01 15.99 4.77
N MET A 329 5.08 15.29 4.12
CA MET A 329 5.38 14.54 2.90
C MET A 329 5.61 15.45 1.69
N VAL A 330 4.86 16.57 1.59
CA VAL A 330 5.02 17.55 0.52
C VAL A 330 6.35 18.29 0.64
N ASP A 331 6.68 18.73 1.86
CA ASP A 331 7.89 19.51 2.12
C ASP A 331 9.17 18.64 2.00
N LEU A 332 9.05 17.33 2.24
CA LEU A 332 10.14 16.37 2.17
C LEU A 332 10.70 16.15 0.76
N PHE A 333 9.87 16.25 -0.30
CA PHE A 333 10.32 15.96 -1.65
C PHE A 333 11.56 16.80 -2.03
N PRO A 334 12.52 16.23 -2.81
CA PRO A 334 13.73 16.93 -3.18
C PRO A 334 13.47 18.18 -4.04
N MET A 335 14.46 19.06 -4.08
CA MET A 335 14.55 20.12 -5.08
C MET A 335 14.91 19.53 -6.45
N LYS A 336 14.86 20.35 -7.51
CA LYS A 336 15.09 19.94 -8.91
C LYS A 336 16.48 19.32 -9.16
N ASP A 337 17.47 19.68 -8.31
CA ASP A 337 18.83 19.13 -8.36
C ASP A 337 18.98 17.81 -7.53
N GLY A 338 17.91 17.29 -6.97
CA GLY A 338 17.89 16.07 -6.16
C GLY A 338 18.29 16.23 -4.70
N LYS A 339 18.63 17.44 -4.26
CA LYS A 339 18.97 17.74 -2.85
C LYS A 339 17.70 17.99 -2.02
N ARG A 340 17.82 17.81 -0.70
CA ARG A 340 16.71 18.13 0.20
C ARG A 340 16.40 19.62 0.22
N PRO A 341 15.15 20.03 0.50
CA PRO A 341 14.82 21.41 0.81
C PRO A 341 15.77 21.96 1.89
N GLY A 342 16.37 23.12 1.60
CA GLY A 342 17.37 23.75 2.48
C GLY A 342 18.83 23.28 2.30
N GLU A 343 19.08 22.19 1.58
CA GLU A 343 20.43 21.71 1.25
C GLU A 343 20.90 22.13 -0.16
N SER A 344 19.96 22.51 -1.03
CA SER A 344 20.29 23.00 -2.37
C SER A 344 20.92 24.39 -2.30
N THR A 345 22.01 24.60 -3.06
CA THR A 345 22.64 25.92 -3.26
C THR A 345 22.04 26.64 -4.48
N ASP A 346 21.43 25.90 -5.38
CA ASP A 346 20.92 26.42 -6.65
C ASP A 346 19.44 26.80 -6.57
N PHE A 347 18.69 26.16 -5.66
CA PHE A 347 17.26 26.35 -5.47
C PHE A 347 16.90 26.62 -4.01
N THR A 348 16.17 27.71 -3.79
CA THR A 348 15.70 28.07 -2.45
C THR A 348 14.28 27.55 -2.23
N TYR A 349 14.08 26.82 -1.16
CA TYR A 349 12.75 26.37 -0.76
C TYR A 349 11.96 27.51 -0.12
N ASP A 350 10.75 27.75 -0.64
CA ASP A 350 9.78 28.70 -0.12
C ASP A 350 8.51 27.91 0.33
N PRO A 351 8.17 27.90 1.62
CA PRO A 351 6.99 27.18 2.11
C PRO A 351 5.66 27.65 1.49
N LEU A 352 5.52 28.91 1.09
CA LEU A 352 4.34 29.39 0.38
C LEU A 352 4.31 28.84 -1.05
N LYS A 353 5.47 28.81 -1.69
CA LYS A 353 5.65 28.33 -3.07
C LYS A 353 6.25 26.94 -3.08
N PHE A 354 5.75 26.08 -2.21
CA PHE A 354 6.25 24.72 -1.95
C PHE A 354 6.39 23.85 -3.20
N TYR A 355 5.74 24.19 -4.28
CA TYR A 355 5.76 23.48 -5.57
C TYR A 355 6.90 23.90 -6.49
N LYS A 356 7.61 24.99 -6.17
CA LYS A 356 8.62 25.56 -7.07
C LYS A 356 9.93 24.77 -7.04
N ASP A 357 10.54 24.60 -8.22
CA ASP A 357 11.86 23.98 -8.41
C ASP A 357 12.00 22.62 -7.71
N ARG A 358 11.00 21.76 -7.84
CA ARG A 358 10.96 20.45 -7.19
C ARG A 358 11.38 19.31 -8.12
N ASP A 359 11.75 18.19 -7.52
CA ASP A 359 11.94 16.89 -8.18
C ASP A 359 10.79 16.64 -9.18
N PRO A 360 11.08 16.16 -10.39
CA PRO A 360 10.03 15.91 -11.41
C PRO A 360 8.90 14.98 -10.94
N ARG A 361 9.14 14.08 -10.00
CA ARG A 361 8.10 13.21 -9.39
C ARG A 361 7.10 13.98 -8.53
N PHE A 362 7.49 15.13 -7.98
CA PHE A 362 6.63 15.98 -7.15
C PHE A 362 5.32 16.30 -7.86
N TYR A 363 5.42 16.84 -9.07
CA TYR A 363 4.27 17.29 -9.87
C TYR A 363 3.36 16.15 -10.35
N ARG A 364 3.83 14.90 -10.23
CA ARG A 364 3.09 13.68 -10.59
C ARG A 364 2.59 12.90 -9.39
N THR A 365 3.09 13.27 -8.22
CA THR A 365 2.64 12.71 -6.94
C THR A 365 1.54 13.55 -6.33
N PHE A 366 1.62 14.88 -6.47
CA PHE A 366 0.71 15.82 -5.82
C PHE A 366 -0.14 16.61 -6.82
N ALA A 367 -1.37 16.92 -6.40
CA ALA A 367 -2.23 17.90 -7.06
C ALA A 367 -2.56 19.03 -6.07
N PHE A 368 -2.30 20.27 -6.49
CA PHE A 368 -2.39 21.50 -5.71
C PHE A 368 -2.94 22.62 -6.57
N ASN A 369 -3.24 23.79 -5.97
CA ASN A 369 -3.81 24.92 -6.69
C ASN A 369 -3.05 25.26 -7.97
N GLY A 370 -3.80 25.36 -9.08
CA GLY A 370 -3.29 25.74 -10.39
C GLY A 370 -2.73 24.58 -11.23
N VAL A 371 -2.66 23.34 -10.67
CA VAL A 371 -2.16 22.19 -11.45
C VAL A 371 -3.28 21.51 -12.23
N VAL A 372 -2.99 21.16 -13.49
CA VAL A 372 -3.86 20.36 -14.36
C VAL A 372 -3.84 18.90 -13.88
N TRP A 373 -5.02 18.36 -13.60
CA TRP A 373 -5.22 16.96 -13.20
C TRP A 373 -6.33 16.32 -14.04
N PRO A 374 -6.01 15.96 -15.28
CA PRO A 374 -7.01 15.54 -16.26
C PRO A 374 -7.73 14.26 -15.87
N TYR A 375 -8.98 14.15 -16.31
CA TYR A 375 -9.76 12.92 -16.30
C TYR A 375 -10.63 12.84 -17.58
N LYS A 376 -11.24 11.67 -17.83
CA LYS A 376 -11.87 11.36 -19.10
C LYS A 376 -12.90 12.39 -19.60
N GLN A 377 -13.64 13.04 -18.66
CA GLN A 377 -14.66 14.01 -18.99
C GLN A 377 -14.15 15.45 -19.07
N ASP A 378 -12.99 15.72 -18.48
CA ASP A 378 -12.38 17.05 -18.49
C ASP A 378 -10.84 16.92 -18.52
N ALA A 379 -10.29 17.09 -19.72
CA ALA A 379 -8.85 17.04 -19.96
C ALA A 379 -8.09 18.28 -19.45
N ALA A 380 -8.81 19.36 -19.15
CA ALA A 380 -8.26 20.64 -18.69
C ALA A 380 -8.56 20.91 -17.20
N TYR A 381 -9.15 19.94 -16.49
CA TYR A 381 -9.49 20.12 -15.09
C TYR A 381 -8.28 20.61 -14.28
N THR A 382 -8.46 21.75 -13.61
CA THR A 382 -7.43 22.41 -12.80
C THR A 382 -7.87 22.45 -11.35
N VAL A 383 -6.98 22.06 -10.44
CA VAL A 383 -7.28 22.01 -9.00
C VAL A 383 -7.26 23.38 -8.35
N TRP A 384 -8.28 23.66 -7.53
CA TRP A 384 -8.34 24.86 -6.71
C TRP A 384 -8.88 24.52 -5.32
N SER A 385 -8.03 24.51 -4.29
CA SER A 385 -8.35 24.08 -2.93
C SER A 385 -8.05 25.13 -1.86
N TYR A 386 -7.72 26.37 -2.24
CA TYR A 386 -7.50 27.44 -1.28
C TYR A 386 -8.80 27.85 -0.57
N GLN A 387 -8.67 28.57 0.56
CA GLN A 387 -9.78 28.98 1.41
C GLN A 387 -10.04 30.47 1.35
N TRP A 388 -11.31 30.82 1.52
CA TRP A 388 -11.78 32.14 1.91
C TRP A 388 -12.20 32.09 3.38
N PHE A 389 -11.70 33.00 4.21
CA PHE A 389 -12.04 33.03 5.62
C PHE A 389 -13.24 33.91 5.89
N LYS A 390 -13.96 33.63 6.99
CA LYS A 390 -15.16 34.35 7.38
C LYS A 390 -14.84 35.75 7.89
N ASP A 391 -13.68 35.93 8.52
CA ASP A 391 -13.20 37.16 9.09
C ASP A 391 -11.66 37.08 9.27
N ASP A 392 -11.04 38.24 9.55
CA ASP A 392 -9.60 38.34 9.69
C ASP A 392 -9.08 37.52 10.88
N ALA A 393 -9.86 37.41 11.96
CA ALA A 393 -9.48 36.64 13.13
C ALA A 393 -9.45 35.14 12.80
N SER A 394 -10.38 34.66 11.98
CA SER A 394 -10.37 33.27 11.49
C SER A 394 -9.14 32.96 10.64
N PHE A 395 -8.74 33.89 9.77
CA PHE A 395 -7.52 33.76 8.99
C PHE A 395 -6.26 33.73 9.87
N ILE A 396 -6.11 34.68 10.76
CA ILE A 396 -4.93 34.82 11.62
C ILE A 396 -4.80 33.63 12.58
N SER A 397 -5.93 33.13 13.09
CA SER A 397 -5.93 31.96 13.98
C SER A 397 -5.73 30.64 13.28
N GLY A 398 -5.74 30.61 11.94
CA GLY A 398 -5.65 29.37 11.18
C GLY A 398 -6.81 28.41 11.40
N LYS A 399 -7.96 28.90 11.86
CA LYS A 399 -9.14 28.06 12.15
C LYS A 399 -9.83 27.60 10.88
N GLU A 400 -9.46 26.40 10.46
CA GLU A 400 -10.22 25.67 9.46
C GLU A 400 -11.71 25.56 9.88
N GLY A 401 -12.62 25.48 8.97
CA GLY A 401 -14.06 25.39 9.27
C GLY A 401 -14.76 26.71 9.57
N GLN A 402 -14.03 27.80 9.74
CA GLN A 402 -14.60 29.14 9.82
C GLN A 402 -14.46 29.93 8.51
N GLY A 403 -13.67 29.39 7.57
CA GLY A 403 -13.54 29.90 6.21
C GLY A 403 -14.42 29.11 5.23
N PHE A 404 -14.43 29.58 4.00
CA PHE A 404 -15.07 28.90 2.88
C PHE A 404 -13.97 28.32 1.98
N ALA A 405 -14.00 27.01 1.75
CA ALA A 405 -13.10 26.38 0.79
C ALA A 405 -13.57 26.66 -0.63
N GLU A 406 -12.64 26.80 -1.56
CA GLU A 406 -12.96 26.92 -2.99
C GLU A 406 -13.68 25.65 -3.48
N TYR A 407 -13.32 24.48 -2.93
CA TYR A 407 -14.02 23.22 -3.13
C TYR A 407 -14.87 22.87 -1.90
N ALA A 408 -16.14 22.51 -2.14
CA ALA A 408 -17.07 22.12 -1.09
C ALA A 408 -16.64 20.87 -0.30
N GLY A 409 -15.82 20.02 -0.88
CA GLY A 409 -15.35 18.78 -0.27
C GLY A 409 -13.82 18.63 -0.37
N ARG A 410 -13.08 19.73 -0.22
CA ARG A 410 -11.61 19.66 -0.27
C ARG A 410 -11.04 18.77 0.84
N VAL A 411 -9.86 18.22 0.59
CA VAL A 411 -9.11 17.53 1.63
C VAL A 411 -8.59 18.52 2.67
N ASN A 412 -8.58 18.10 3.93
CA ASN A 412 -8.15 18.96 5.04
C ASN A 412 -6.68 19.39 4.94
N THR A 413 -5.84 18.63 4.23
CA THR A 413 -4.43 18.97 4.01
C THR A 413 -4.18 20.03 2.94
N GLY A 414 -5.20 20.37 2.12
CA GLY A 414 -5.08 21.34 1.03
C GLY A 414 -4.37 20.86 -0.24
N VAL A 415 -3.68 19.73 -0.18
CA VAL A 415 -2.95 19.09 -1.30
C VAL A 415 -3.45 17.65 -1.47
N TYR A 416 -3.72 17.27 -2.70
CA TYR A 416 -4.22 15.94 -3.04
C TYR A 416 -3.10 15.01 -3.50
N VAL A 417 -3.26 13.72 -3.24
CA VAL A 417 -2.43 12.65 -3.82
C VAL A 417 -2.98 12.31 -5.20
N ARG A 418 -2.20 12.59 -6.26
CA ARG A 418 -2.57 12.26 -7.64
C ARG A 418 -1.85 11.04 -8.20
N LYS A 419 -0.76 10.60 -7.59
CA LYS A 419 0.01 9.42 -8.03
C LYS A 419 -0.91 8.22 -8.23
N ARG A 420 -0.67 7.44 -9.27
CA ARG A 420 -1.46 6.26 -9.66
C ARG A 420 -2.87 6.59 -10.21
N THR A 421 -3.24 7.86 -10.39
CA THR A 421 -4.50 8.20 -11.06
C THR A 421 -4.32 8.16 -12.57
N ASN A 422 -5.36 7.71 -13.27
CA ASN A 422 -5.35 7.45 -14.70
C ASN A 422 -6.27 8.45 -15.44
N PRO A 423 -5.74 9.33 -16.30
CA PRO A 423 -6.56 10.25 -17.07
C PRO A 423 -7.59 9.56 -17.98
N ALA A 424 -7.30 8.31 -18.37
CA ALA A 424 -8.17 7.50 -19.22
C ALA A 424 -9.05 6.51 -18.44
N ALA A 425 -9.09 6.59 -17.10
CA ALA A 425 -9.89 5.69 -16.26
C ALA A 425 -11.36 5.70 -16.70
N GLU A 426 -11.96 4.50 -16.71
CA GLU A 426 -13.37 4.37 -17.09
C GLU A 426 -14.28 5.10 -16.10
N PHE A 427 -15.25 5.81 -16.65
CA PHE A 427 -16.20 6.62 -15.90
C PHE A 427 -17.61 6.39 -16.42
N SER A 428 -18.56 6.30 -15.50
CA SER A 428 -19.99 6.36 -15.80
C SER A 428 -20.69 7.34 -14.85
N ALA A 429 -21.83 7.89 -15.27
CA ALA A 429 -22.60 8.78 -14.42
C ALA A 429 -23.12 8.10 -13.13
N THR A 430 -23.38 6.79 -13.20
CA THR A 430 -23.89 5.97 -12.09
C THR A 430 -22.77 5.52 -11.15
N ASP A 431 -21.71 4.93 -11.71
CA ASP A 431 -20.67 4.26 -10.93
C ASP A 431 -19.42 5.15 -10.76
N LYS A 432 -19.38 6.29 -11.41
CA LYS A 432 -18.23 7.19 -11.48
C LYS A 432 -16.97 6.42 -11.89
N PHE A 433 -15.90 6.42 -11.07
CA PHE A 433 -14.66 5.70 -11.34
C PHE A 433 -14.58 4.33 -10.66
N SER A 434 -15.64 3.86 -10.01
CA SER A 434 -15.59 2.62 -9.22
C SER A 434 -15.26 1.37 -10.04
N ARG A 435 -15.44 1.41 -11.37
CA ARG A 435 -15.11 0.31 -12.29
C ARG A 435 -13.84 0.55 -13.09
N SER A 436 -12.84 1.19 -12.52
CA SER A 436 -11.57 1.41 -13.20
C SER A 436 -10.80 0.10 -13.43
N ALA A 437 -10.26 -0.08 -14.64
CA ALA A 437 -9.34 -1.16 -14.99
C ALA A 437 -7.87 -0.77 -14.84
N THR A 438 -7.56 0.35 -14.22
CA THR A 438 -6.17 0.76 -13.97
C THR A 438 -5.45 -0.32 -13.18
N PRO A 439 -4.26 -0.82 -13.60
CA PRO A 439 -3.55 -1.85 -12.87
C PRO A 439 -3.08 -1.37 -11.51
N TYR A 440 -2.84 -2.31 -10.59
CA TYR A 440 -2.09 -2.06 -9.37
C TYR A 440 -0.79 -2.85 -9.42
N ILE A 441 0.33 -2.19 -9.20
CA ILE A 441 1.64 -2.84 -9.19
C ILE A 441 2.07 -3.02 -7.73
N GLU A 442 2.14 -4.27 -7.30
CA GLU A 442 2.54 -4.64 -5.94
C GLU A 442 4.06 -4.61 -5.76
N MET A 443 4.82 -4.94 -6.81
CA MET A 443 6.26 -4.87 -6.80
C MET A 443 6.78 -4.36 -8.14
N ARG A 444 7.63 -3.35 -8.09
CA ARG A 444 8.26 -2.75 -9.26
C ARG A 444 9.75 -3.08 -9.32
N PHE A 445 10.33 -3.06 -10.53
CA PHE A 445 11.77 -3.26 -10.70
C PHE A 445 12.62 -2.24 -9.91
N ALA A 446 12.12 -1.00 -9.74
CA ALA A 446 12.76 0.00 -8.88
C ALA A 446 12.94 -0.47 -7.43
N GLU A 447 12.01 -1.30 -6.90
CA GLU A 447 12.18 -1.88 -5.57
C GLU A 447 13.32 -2.89 -5.52
N VAL A 448 13.49 -3.70 -6.57
CA VAL A 448 14.61 -4.65 -6.66
C VAL A 448 15.95 -3.91 -6.71
N VAL A 449 16.02 -2.81 -7.47
CA VAL A 449 17.21 -1.94 -7.53
C VAL A 449 17.56 -1.36 -6.16
N LEU A 450 16.58 -0.79 -5.46
CA LEU A 450 16.82 -0.18 -4.14
C LEU A 450 17.04 -1.22 -3.04
N ASN A 451 16.42 -2.41 -3.14
CA ASN A 451 16.72 -3.52 -2.23
C ASN A 451 18.15 -4.03 -2.40
N LEU A 452 18.63 -4.15 -3.64
CA LEU A 452 20.02 -4.51 -3.92
C LEU A 452 20.99 -3.46 -3.41
N ALA A 453 20.71 -2.18 -3.67
CA ALA A 453 21.52 -1.06 -3.18
C ALA A 453 21.66 -1.07 -1.65
N GLU A 454 20.54 -1.29 -0.94
CA GLU A 454 20.53 -1.36 0.52
C GLU A 454 21.31 -2.57 1.03
N ALA A 455 21.11 -3.74 0.43
CA ALA A 455 21.86 -4.95 0.81
C ALA A 455 23.35 -4.83 0.51
N ALA A 456 23.73 -4.17 -0.60
CA ALA A 456 25.12 -3.87 -0.93
C ALA A 456 25.79 -2.98 0.12
N VAL A 457 25.09 -1.93 0.59
CA VAL A 457 25.55 -1.12 1.71
C VAL A 457 25.67 -1.96 2.97
N GLY A 458 24.77 -2.90 3.20
CA GLY A 458 24.78 -3.84 4.33
C GLY A 458 26.08 -4.66 4.40
N ILE A 459 26.61 -5.11 3.26
CA ILE A 459 27.87 -5.84 3.16
C ILE A 459 29.11 -4.94 2.99
N GLY A 460 28.96 -3.61 3.04
CA GLY A 460 30.04 -2.65 2.91
C GLY A 460 30.40 -2.26 1.46
N ASN A 461 29.64 -2.71 0.45
CA ASN A 461 29.80 -2.31 -0.95
C ASN A 461 29.08 -0.97 -1.21
N LEU A 462 29.65 0.13 -0.71
CA LEU A 462 29.04 1.46 -0.77
C LEU A 462 28.90 1.97 -2.22
N ASN A 463 29.82 1.60 -3.11
CA ASN A 463 29.77 2.02 -4.51
C ASN A 463 28.51 1.54 -5.20
N GLU A 464 28.13 0.27 -5.02
CA GLU A 464 26.91 -0.28 -5.59
C GLU A 464 25.64 0.34 -4.98
N GLY A 465 25.69 0.71 -3.70
CA GLY A 465 24.67 1.52 -3.06
C GLY A 465 24.43 2.86 -3.76
N TYR A 466 25.53 3.59 -4.07
CA TYR A 466 25.45 4.83 -4.85
C TYR A 466 24.90 4.60 -6.27
N GLU A 467 25.35 3.58 -6.98
CA GLU A 467 24.88 3.31 -8.35
C GLU A 467 23.39 2.99 -8.40
N GLY A 468 22.85 2.27 -7.41
CA GLY A 468 21.41 2.05 -7.29
C GLY A 468 20.61 3.35 -7.13
N LEU A 469 21.05 4.25 -6.25
CA LEU A 469 20.43 5.56 -6.06
C LEU A 469 20.52 6.42 -7.33
N LYS A 470 21.69 6.47 -7.96
CA LYS A 470 21.90 7.21 -9.22
C LYS A 470 20.98 6.71 -10.34
N ALA A 471 20.82 5.40 -10.47
CA ALA A 471 19.93 4.80 -11.47
C ALA A 471 18.46 5.27 -11.30
N ILE A 472 17.95 5.29 -10.07
CA ILE A 472 16.59 5.76 -9.78
C ILE A 472 16.43 7.25 -10.10
N ARG A 473 17.36 8.08 -9.67
CA ARG A 473 17.31 9.54 -9.87
C ARG A 473 17.50 9.93 -11.34
N ASN A 474 18.44 9.29 -12.04
CA ASN A 474 18.61 9.48 -13.47
C ASN A 474 17.36 9.12 -14.26
N ARG A 475 16.71 7.99 -13.94
CA ARG A 475 15.50 7.51 -14.62
C ARG A 475 14.38 8.55 -14.64
N VAL A 476 14.21 9.36 -13.59
CA VAL A 476 13.17 10.40 -13.49
C VAL A 476 13.61 11.78 -13.99
N GLY A 477 14.87 11.92 -14.43
CA GLY A 477 15.38 13.15 -15.04
C GLY A 477 16.00 14.14 -14.06
N ILE A 478 16.37 13.72 -12.85
CA ILE A 478 17.22 14.54 -11.99
C ILE A 478 18.58 14.71 -12.67
N PRO A 479 19.14 15.93 -12.73
CA PRO A 479 20.44 16.17 -13.38
C PRO A 479 21.57 15.51 -12.58
N ALA A 480 22.58 15.03 -13.30
CA ALA A 480 23.76 14.40 -12.67
C ALA A 480 24.54 15.36 -11.76
N GLY A 481 24.42 16.67 -11.99
CA GLY A 481 25.28 17.66 -11.34
C GLY A 481 26.73 17.62 -11.86
N ALA A 482 27.55 18.55 -11.40
CA ALA A 482 28.95 18.60 -11.78
C ALA A 482 29.79 17.45 -11.22
N ASP A 483 29.35 16.86 -10.13
CA ASP A 483 29.97 15.74 -9.42
C ASP A 483 29.47 14.35 -9.90
N GLY A 484 28.49 14.29 -10.77
CA GLY A 484 27.89 13.04 -11.26
C GLY A 484 27.07 12.29 -10.21
N ASN A 485 26.66 12.94 -9.10
CA ASN A 485 26.00 12.29 -7.99
C ASN A 485 24.48 12.50 -7.90
N TYR A 486 23.87 13.22 -8.84
CA TYR A 486 22.41 13.42 -8.88
C TYR A 486 21.86 14.01 -7.55
N GLY A 487 22.60 14.91 -6.91
CA GLY A 487 22.26 15.52 -5.63
C GLY A 487 22.48 14.62 -4.40
N ILE A 488 23.07 13.42 -4.57
CA ILE A 488 23.46 12.57 -3.44
C ILE A 488 24.75 13.10 -2.83
N PRO A 489 24.85 13.31 -1.52
CA PRO A 489 26.09 13.74 -0.89
C PRO A 489 27.22 12.73 -1.14
N ALA A 490 28.42 13.23 -1.47
CA ALA A 490 29.59 12.38 -1.67
C ALA A 490 30.24 11.97 -0.33
N GLY A 491 30.91 10.82 -0.32
CA GLY A 491 31.73 10.38 0.81
C GLY A 491 30.94 9.96 2.05
N LEU A 492 29.68 9.57 1.88
CA LEU A 492 28.89 9.01 2.97
C LEU A 492 29.48 7.68 3.45
N ASP A 493 29.43 7.47 4.76
CA ASP A 493 29.66 6.17 5.36
C ASP A 493 28.44 5.23 5.19
N ARG A 494 28.52 4.05 5.76
CA ARG A 494 27.46 3.03 5.67
C ARG A 494 26.11 3.54 6.19
N ASP A 495 26.07 4.15 7.36
CA ASP A 495 24.84 4.65 7.98
C ASP A 495 24.27 5.85 7.22
N GLY A 496 25.13 6.76 6.76
CA GLY A 496 24.75 7.87 5.89
C GLY A 496 24.13 7.40 4.57
N LEU A 497 24.67 6.35 3.97
CA LEU A 497 24.15 5.82 2.71
C LEU A 497 22.84 5.03 2.92
N PHE A 498 22.67 4.32 4.04
CA PHE A 498 21.38 3.76 4.42
C PHE A 498 20.31 4.85 4.55
N ARG A 499 20.63 5.97 5.20
CA ARG A 499 19.73 7.13 5.29
C ARG A 499 19.31 7.63 3.91
N GLU A 500 20.24 7.77 2.97
CA GLU A 500 19.91 8.24 1.62
C GLU A 500 19.05 7.24 0.85
N ILE A 501 19.30 5.94 1.00
CA ILE A 501 18.47 4.90 0.38
C ILE A 501 17.05 4.92 0.96
N LEU A 502 16.90 5.03 2.27
CA LEU A 502 15.59 5.11 2.91
C LEU A 502 14.84 6.39 2.51
N TYR A 503 15.54 7.50 2.35
CA TYR A 503 14.97 8.74 1.83
C TYR A 503 14.52 8.59 0.37
N GLU A 504 15.36 8.01 -0.49
CA GLU A 504 14.97 7.75 -1.88
C GLU A 504 13.78 6.80 -1.99
N ARG A 505 13.73 5.75 -1.15
CA ARG A 505 12.58 4.83 -1.07
C ARG A 505 11.30 5.56 -0.66
N GLN A 506 11.39 6.50 0.28
CA GLN A 506 10.26 7.31 0.74
C GLN A 506 9.70 8.20 -0.38
N ILE A 507 10.55 8.77 -1.24
CA ILE A 507 10.15 9.58 -2.39
C ILE A 507 9.64 8.68 -3.54
N GLU A 508 10.41 7.66 -3.91
CA GLU A 508 10.11 6.79 -5.05
C GLU A 508 8.83 5.98 -4.83
N PHE A 509 8.63 5.45 -3.62
CA PHE A 509 7.47 4.62 -3.28
C PHE A 509 6.38 5.36 -2.50
N ALA A 510 6.40 6.69 -2.49
CA ALA A 510 5.34 7.49 -1.88
C ALA A 510 3.96 7.00 -2.32
N TYR A 511 3.07 6.73 -1.36
CA TYR A 511 1.70 6.25 -1.58
C TYR A 511 1.57 4.90 -2.31
N GLU A 512 2.60 4.06 -2.26
CA GLU A 512 2.57 2.68 -2.78
C GLU A 512 2.47 1.62 -1.66
N GLY A 513 2.31 2.05 -0.40
CA GLY A 513 2.18 1.16 0.76
C GLY A 513 3.50 0.54 1.22
N ARG A 514 4.65 1.17 0.92
CA ARG A 514 5.98 0.69 1.33
C ARG A 514 6.51 1.37 2.59
N ARG A 515 6.11 2.60 2.85
CA ARG A 515 6.69 3.42 3.90
C ARG A 515 6.54 2.82 5.30
N PHE A 516 5.37 2.30 5.64
CA PHE A 516 5.15 1.67 6.95
C PHE A 516 6.13 0.50 7.19
N GLU A 517 6.34 -0.34 6.18
CA GLU A 517 7.25 -1.49 6.28
C GLU A 517 8.72 -1.04 6.40
N ASP A 518 9.12 0.00 5.67
CA ASP A 518 10.46 0.57 5.80
C ASP A 518 10.69 1.17 7.19
N MET A 519 9.75 1.95 7.71
CA MET A 519 9.82 2.49 9.08
C MET A 519 9.86 1.38 10.12
N ARG A 520 9.10 0.30 9.91
CA ARG A 520 9.02 -0.81 10.85
C ARG A 520 10.29 -1.65 10.86
N ARG A 521 10.80 -2.07 9.71
CA ARG A 521 12.02 -2.89 9.63
C ARG A 521 13.28 -2.13 10.08
N TRP A 522 13.30 -0.81 9.93
CA TRP A 522 14.34 0.09 10.42
C TRP A 522 14.05 0.66 11.81
N MET A 523 12.87 0.42 12.38
CA MET A 523 12.44 0.82 13.72
C MET A 523 12.52 2.34 13.96
N LEU A 524 11.94 3.13 13.03
CA LEU A 524 12.11 4.59 12.97
C LEU A 524 11.11 5.38 13.81
N TRP A 525 10.24 4.76 14.59
CA TRP A 525 9.31 5.53 15.46
C TRP A 525 9.96 5.99 16.75
N ASN A 526 10.89 5.25 17.31
CA ASN A 526 11.56 5.57 18.57
C ASN A 526 13.04 5.24 18.50
N ASP A 527 13.82 5.84 19.39
CA ASP A 527 15.21 5.50 19.61
C ASP A 527 15.41 4.98 21.04
N ASP A 528 16.00 3.82 21.16
CA ASP A 528 16.25 3.14 22.42
C ASP A 528 17.46 2.20 22.25
N ALA A 529 18.46 2.36 23.11
CA ALA A 529 19.70 1.58 23.04
C ALA A 529 19.48 0.07 23.21
N THR A 530 18.42 -0.34 23.91
CA THR A 530 18.11 -1.75 24.19
C THR A 530 17.18 -2.37 23.18
N ILE A 531 16.32 -1.58 22.54
CA ILE A 531 15.29 -2.05 21.63
C ILE A 531 15.76 -1.99 20.18
N ASN A 532 16.35 -0.87 19.73
CA ASN A 532 16.76 -0.67 18.33
C ASN A 532 18.21 -0.21 18.15
N ASN A 533 19.02 -0.29 19.17
CA ASN A 533 20.43 0.12 19.11
C ASN A 533 20.59 1.56 18.60
N ASN A 534 19.72 2.47 19.03
CA ASN A 534 19.68 3.87 18.62
C ASN A 534 19.75 4.04 17.09
N THR A 535 18.92 3.30 16.37
CA THR A 535 18.95 3.29 14.88
C THR A 535 18.73 4.67 14.30
N CYS A 536 17.77 5.46 14.82
CA CYS A 536 17.52 6.81 14.32
C CYS A 536 18.76 7.71 14.50
N ALA A 537 19.37 7.71 15.69
CA ALA A 537 20.57 8.50 15.96
C ALA A 537 21.76 8.09 15.07
N ARG A 538 21.96 6.78 14.84
CA ARG A 538 23.00 6.28 13.93
C ARG A 538 22.79 6.75 12.49
N LEU A 539 21.55 6.70 12.02
CA LEU A 539 21.19 7.18 10.68
C LEU A 539 21.16 8.71 10.57
N GLY A 540 21.23 9.43 11.70
CA GLY A 540 21.07 10.88 11.71
C GLY A 540 19.67 11.33 11.30
N VAL A 541 18.63 10.58 11.68
CA VAL A 541 17.23 10.91 11.47
C VAL A 541 16.51 11.09 12.81
N GLU A 542 15.49 11.95 12.83
CA GLU A 542 14.66 12.13 14.01
C GLU A 542 13.66 10.99 14.17
N PRO A 543 13.46 10.41 15.36
CA PRO A 543 12.38 9.49 15.63
C PRO A 543 11.02 10.09 15.27
N PHE A 544 10.09 9.25 14.79
CA PHE A 544 8.78 9.72 14.37
C PHE A 544 7.80 9.92 15.54
N ASN A 545 8.02 9.27 16.68
CA ASN A 545 7.25 9.53 17.90
C ASN A 545 7.42 10.99 18.35
N GLY A 546 6.36 11.57 18.86
CA GLY A 546 6.29 12.99 19.23
C GLY A 546 6.05 13.93 18.06
N LYS A 547 6.03 13.45 16.82
CA LYS A 547 5.68 14.25 15.64
C LYS A 547 4.16 14.38 15.49
N ARG A 548 3.75 15.34 14.71
CA ARG A 548 2.36 15.59 14.34
C ARG A 548 2.25 15.72 12.84
N HIS A 549 1.07 15.47 12.32
CA HIS A 549 0.78 15.68 10.89
C HIS A 549 0.17 17.08 10.70
N HIS A 550 0.63 17.78 9.69
CA HIS A 550 0.12 19.09 9.30
C HIS A 550 -0.40 19.08 7.87
N GLY A 551 -1.25 20.04 7.55
CA GLY A 551 -1.70 20.30 6.19
C GLY A 551 -1.10 21.59 5.64
N ILE A 552 -1.08 21.74 4.33
CA ILE A 552 -0.75 22.98 3.65
C ILE A 552 -2.04 23.73 3.40
N ILE A 553 -2.46 24.57 4.34
CA ILE A 553 -3.63 25.40 4.17
C ILE A 553 -3.21 26.73 3.57
N LEU A 554 -3.76 27.03 2.41
CA LEU A 554 -3.59 28.30 1.71
C LEU A 554 -4.91 29.07 1.82
N GLY A 555 -4.84 30.28 2.34
CA GLY A 555 -5.97 31.19 2.43
C GLY A 555 -5.77 32.43 1.61
N VAL A 556 -6.86 33.04 1.12
CA VAL A 556 -6.82 34.35 0.51
C VAL A 556 -6.38 35.37 1.57
N LYS A 557 -5.41 36.22 1.24
CA LYS A 557 -4.84 37.20 2.17
C LYS A 557 -5.93 38.10 2.79
N PRO A 558 -5.78 38.45 4.09
CA PRO A 558 -6.81 39.21 4.81
C PRO A 558 -7.18 40.54 4.15
N GLU A 559 -6.23 41.26 3.58
CA GLU A 559 -6.46 42.56 2.90
C GLU A 559 -7.37 42.40 1.70
N ILE A 560 -7.27 41.30 0.95
CA ILE A 560 -8.13 41.01 -0.21
C ILE A 560 -9.54 40.66 0.28
N TYR A 561 -9.61 39.83 1.30
CA TYR A 561 -10.86 39.38 1.88
C TYR A 561 -11.63 40.55 2.55
N THR A 562 -10.92 41.37 3.31
CA THR A 562 -11.51 42.54 4.01
C THR A 562 -12.07 43.57 3.03
N ALA A 563 -11.37 43.83 1.92
CA ALA A 563 -11.86 44.73 0.89
C ALA A 563 -13.14 44.26 0.22
N SER A 564 -13.43 42.98 0.23
CA SER A 564 -14.61 42.39 -0.42
C SER A 564 -15.82 42.16 0.49
N LYS A 565 -15.71 42.47 1.79
CA LYS A 565 -16.74 42.13 2.81
C LYS A 565 -18.09 42.84 2.68
N SER A 566 -18.19 43.98 2.03
CA SER A 566 -19.44 44.71 2.00
C SER A 566 -20.45 44.15 1.00
N GLY A 567 -21.41 43.38 1.49
CA GLY A 567 -22.61 43.00 0.73
C GLY A 567 -22.53 41.69 -0.05
N LEU A 568 -21.51 40.85 0.18
CA LEU A 568 -21.34 39.58 -0.54
C LEU A 568 -21.76 38.38 0.32
N SER A 569 -22.44 37.42 -0.30
CA SER A 569 -22.79 36.14 0.32
C SER A 569 -21.64 35.14 0.11
N TYR A 570 -21.13 34.56 1.21
CA TYR A 570 -20.07 33.55 1.23
C TYR A 570 -20.66 32.16 1.43
N ASP A 571 -21.58 31.78 0.56
CA ASP A 571 -22.16 30.45 0.56
C ASP A 571 -21.46 29.58 -0.49
N VAL A 572 -20.71 28.56 -0.07
CA VAL A 572 -20.00 27.61 -0.96
C VAL A 572 -20.95 26.86 -1.90
N PHE A 573 -22.23 26.80 -1.59
CA PHE A 573 -23.26 26.18 -2.42
C PHE A 573 -23.98 27.18 -3.33
N ASN A 574 -23.69 28.50 -3.19
CA ASN A 574 -24.28 29.51 -4.02
C ASN A 574 -23.31 29.91 -5.15
N PRO A 575 -23.64 29.64 -6.43
CA PRO A 575 -22.75 30.00 -7.57
C PRO A 575 -22.56 31.53 -7.74
N LEU A 576 -23.33 32.34 -7.05
CA LEU A 576 -23.15 33.80 -6.99
C LEU A 576 -22.23 34.24 -5.85
N SER A 577 -21.76 33.30 -5.04
CA SER A 577 -20.76 33.57 -3.98
C SER A 577 -19.46 34.08 -4.58
N PRO A 578 -18.75 35.01 -3.90
CA PRO A 578 -17.43 35.48 -4.34
C PRO A 578 -16.38 34.40 -4.59
N ILE A 579 -16.49 33.27 -3.89
CA ILE A 579 -15.56 32.14 -4.12
C ILE A 579 -15.69 31.58 -5.53
N TYR A 580 -16.81 31.75 -6.21
CA TYR A 580 -17.00 31.38 -7.62
C TYR A 580 -16.85 32.58 -8.57
N ASN A 581 -16.60 33.77 -8.03
CA ASN A 581 -16.48 34.98 -8.83
C ASN A 581 -15.02 35.42 -8.91
N GLU A 582 -14.38 35.13 -10.04
CA GLU A 582 -12.98 35.48 -10.33
C GLU A 582 -12.65 36.98 -10.23
N THR A 583 -13.61 37.84 -9.97
CA THR A 583 -13.33 39.29 -9.83
C THR A 583 -12.45 39.64 -8.64
N LEU A 584 -12.40 38.79 -7.60
CA LEU A 584 -11.62 39.05 -6.40
C LEU A 584 -10.18 38.49 -6.51
N VAL A 585 -10.02 37.29 -7.10
CA VAL A 585 -8.73 36.70 -7.39
C VAL A 585 -8.74 36.17 -8.81
N THR A 586 -7.82 36.64 -9.63
CA THR A 586 -7.75 36.25 -11.05
C THR A 586 -6.91 35.02 -11.23
N ARG A 587 -7.53 33.93 -11.69
CA ARG A 587 -6.89 32.65 -12.04
C ARG A 587 -6.68 32.49 -13.54
N ALA A 588 -7.05 33.49 -14.34
CA ALA A 588 -7.00 33.42 -15.79
C ALA A 588 -5.60 33.07 -16.32
N GLY A 589 -5.55 32.08 -17.18
CA GLY A 589 -4.33 31.61 -17.80
C GLY A 589 -3.47 30.67 -16.96
N ILE A 590 -3.85 30.33 -15.73
CA ILE A 590 -3.11 29.42 -14.88
C ILE A 590 -3.61 27.99 -15.11
N ALA A 591 -2.74 27.13 -15.67
CA ALA A 591 -3.02 25.72 -15.91
C ALA A 591 -1.68 24.96 -16.01
N VAL A 592 -1.04 24.76 -14.86
CA VAL A 592 0.27 24.11 -14.78
C VAL A 592 0.13 22.64 -15.19
N ASN A 593 0.62 22.30 -16.39
CA ASN A 593 0.65 20.94 -16.88
C ASN A 593 2.06 20.35 -16.71
N PRO A 594 2.24 19.36 -15.82
CA PRO A 594 3.57 18.74 -15.62
C PRO A 594 4.17 18.07 -16.87
N ASN A 595 3.33 17.76 -17.87
CA ASN A 595 3.73 17.09 -19.08
C ASN A 595 3.85 18.05 -20.29
N ALA A 596 3.75 19.36 -20.05
CA ALA A 596 4.05 20.37 -21.06
C ALA A 596 5.55 20.42 -21.39
N ALA A 597 5.89 21.07 -22.51
CA ALA A 597 7.30 21.41 -22.82
C ALA A 597 7.87 22.29 -21.69
N ASP A 598 9.17 22.18 -21.42
CA ASP A 598 9.82 22.87 -20.31
C ASP A 598 9.56 24.39 -20.31
N ALA A 599 9.63 25.04 -21.47
CA ALA A 599 9.38 26.48 -21.57
C ALA A 599 7.94 26.86 -21.20
N ASP A 600 6.95 26.07 -21.59
CA ASP A 600 5.54 26.29 -21.26
C ASP A 600 5.27 26.01 -19.81
N PHE A 601 5.89 24.95 -19.27
CA PHE A 601 5.81 24.61 -17.86
C PHE A 601 6.36 25.73 -16.97
N GLU A 602 7.56 26.24 -17.26
CA GLU A 602 8.19 27.33 -16.50
C GLU A 602 7.38 28.64 -16.61
N ALA A 603 6.80 28.92 -17.79
CA ALA A 603 5.90 30.06 -17.96
C ALA A 603 4.65 29.94 -17.06
N GLN A 604 4.06 28.74 -16.95
CA GLN A 604 2.91 28.48 -16.08
C GLN A 604 3.29 28.55 -14.60
N ILE A 605 4.47 28.07 -14.22
CA ILE A 605 5.00 28.23 -12.85
C ILE A 605 5.15 29.70 -12.49
N ALA A 606 5.63 30.54 -13.42
CA ALA A 606 5.74 31.98 -13.18
C ALA A 606 4.39 32.66 -12.95
N LEU A 607 3.35 32.26 -13.70
CA LEU A 607 1.99 32.76 -13.47
C LEU A 607 1.46 32.32 -12.10
N LEU A 608 1.69 31.07 -11.75
CA LEU A 608 1.30 30.50 -10.44
C LEU A 608 2.04 31.18 -9.28
N ASP A 609 3.34 31.46 -9.44
CA ASP A 609 4.16 32.20 -8.46
C ASP A 609 3.59 33.59 -8.19
N ASN A 610 3.17 34.31 -9.25
CA ASN A 610 2.54 35.61 -9.10
C ASN A 610 1.19 35.49 -8.39
N PHE A 611 0.38 34.50 -8.75
CA PHE A 611 -0.93 34.27 -8.12
C PHE A 611 -0.79 33.98 -6.60
N TYR A 612 0.12 33.08 -6.22
CA TYR A 612 0.36 32.76 -4.81
C TYR A 612 0.91 33.99 -4.06
N GLY A 613 1.92 34.65 -4.62
CA GLY A 613 2.53 35.81 -4.00
C GLY A 613 1.59 36.99 -3.80
N THR A 614 0.67 37.19 -4.74
CA THR A 614 -0.31 38.29 -4.68
C THR A 614 -1.48 37.95 -3.78
N ASN A 615 -2.05 36.74 -3.90
CA ASN A 615 -3.39 36.46 -3.38
C ASN A 615 -3.41 35.56 -2.13
N LEU A 616 -2.41 34.69 -1.94
CA LEU A 616 -2.46 33.63 -0.94
C LEU A 616 -1.43 33.81 0.17
N ALA A 617 -1.77 33.30 1.34
CA ALA A 617 -0.85 33.08 2.45
C ALA A 617 -0.95 31.61 2.90
N ARG A 618 0.18 31.02 3.27
CA ARG A 618 0.20 29.70 3.94
C ARG A 618 -0.04 29.92 5.42
N ILE A 619 -0.99 29.13 5.96
CA ILE A 619 -1.30 29.13 7.37
C ILE A 619 -0.74 27.84 7.94
N GLU A 620 0.09 27.96 8.96
CA GLU A 620 0.46 26.80 9.76
C GLU A 620 -0.78 26.36 10.53
N ASN A 621 -1.10 25.09 10.39
CA ASN A 621 -2.38 24.61 10.85
C ASN A 621 -2.25 23.59 11.97
N ASP A 622 -2.50 24.04 13.18
CA ASP A 622 -2.68 23.20 14.35
C ASP A 622 -3.99 22.39 14.30
N GLN A 623 -4.87 22.65 13.33
CA GLN A 623 -6.23 22.11 13.37
C GLN A 623 -6.40 20.75 12.72
N LEU A 624 -5.53 20.38 11.79
CA LEU A 624 -5.49 19.02 11.26
C LEU A 624 -4.91 18.05 12.27
N ASP A 625 -4.03 18.57 13.09
CA ASP A 625 -3.36 17.87 14.16
C ASP A 625 -3.43 18.76 15.42
N PRO A 626 -4.62 18.90 16.01
CA PRO A 626 -4.83 19.82 17.14
C PRO A 626 -3.87 19.47 18.29
N LEU A 627 -3.51 20.48 19.10
CA LEU A 627 -2.62 20.38 20.27
C LEU A 627 -3.15 19.43 21.37
N SER A 628 -3.93 18.44 20.98
CA SER A 628 -4.35 17.33 21.83
C SER A 628 -3.32 16.23 21.77
N PRO A 629 -2.85 15.68 22.91
CA PRO A 629 -1.93 14.56 22.94
C PRO A 629 -2.33 13.36 22.10
N ARG A 630 -3.64 13.16 21.87
CA ARG A 630 -4.16 12.04 21.05
C ARG A 630 -3.75 12.08 19.58
N PHE A 631 -3.28 13.22 19.06
CA PHE A 631 -2.81 13.38 17.68
C PHE A 631 -1.30 13.35 17.55
N GLU A 632 -0.60 13.36 18.68
CA GLU A 632 0.84 13.13 18.68
C GLU A 632 1.13 11.67 18.44
N VAL A 633 2.00 11.39 17.49
CA VAL A 633 2.38 10.02 17.15
C VAL A 633 3.00 9.33 18.36
N THR A 634 2.39 8.24 18.80
CA THR A 634 2.83 7.44 19.95
C THR A 634 2.80 5.97 19.57
N TYR A 635 3.85 5.52 18.88
CA TYR A 635 4.02 4.12 18.48
C TYR A 635 4.76 3.36 19.58
N LEU A 636 4.14 2.37 20.19
CA LEU A 636 4.75 1.59 21.26
C LEU A 636 5.65 0.49 20.69
N SER A 637 6.76 0.21 21.37
CA SER A 637 7.74 -0.80 20.93
C SER A 637 7.14 -2.20 20.74
N LYS A 638 6.10 -2.56 21.50
CA LYS A 638 5.40 -3.83 21.31
C LYS A 638 4.69 -3.97 19.96
N TYR A 639 4.43 -2.87 19.25
CA TYR A 639 3.77 -2.91 17.94
C TYR A 639 4.68 -3.32 16.79
N TYR A 640 5.99 -3.41 17.04
CA TYR A 640 6.92 -3.98 16.06
C TYR A 640 6.60 -5.45 15.76
N PHE A 641 6.09 -6.19 16.76
CA PHE A 641 5.49 -7.50 16.56
C PHE A 641 4.12 -7.53 17.22
N LEU A 642 3.06 -7.70 16.44
CA LEU A 642 1.72 -7.67 16.98
C LEU A 642 1.44 -8.90 17.86
N GLY A 643 0.63 -8.67 18.88
CA GLY A 643 0.07 -9.75 19.67
C GLY A 643 -1.09 -10.45 18.97
N LEU A 644 -1.31 -11.69 19.35
CA LEU A 644 -2.48 -12.44 18.93
C LEU A 644 -3.73 -11.82 19.56
N LYS A 645 -4.80 -11.74 18.78
CA LYS A 645 -6.09 -11.27 19.28
C LYS A 645 -6.69 -12.28 20.27
N GLU A 646 -7.44 -11.76 21.22
CA GLU A 646 -8.05 -12.56 22.30
C GLU A 646 -8.86 -13.76 21.78
N ASN A 647 -9.64 -13.59 20.72
CA ASN A 647 -10.43 -14.69 20.15
C ASN A 647 -9.56 -15.79 19.53
N VAL A 648 -8.39 -15.46 18.99
CA VAL A 648 -7.43 -16.42 18.44
C VAL A 648 -6.90 -17.32 19.55
N MET A 649 -6.46 -16.73 20.66
CA MET A 649 -5.96 -17.47 21.82
C MET A 649 -7.06 -18.29 22.52
N LYS A 650 -8.30 -17.80 22.53
CA LYS A 650 -9.45 -18.54 23.07
C LYS A 650 -9.74 -19.80 22.24
N GLN A 651 -9.62 -19.73 20.93
CA GLN A 651 -9.86 -20.86 20.01
C GLN A 651 -8.65 -21.81 19.94
N SER A 652 -7.44 -21.28 20.19
CA SER A 652 -6.18 -22.02 20.10
C SER A 652 -5.29 -21.73 21.30
N PRO A 653 -5.64 -22.23 22.50
CA PRO A 653 -4.99 -21.91 23.77
C PRO A 653 -3.53 -22.39 23.85
N TYR A 654 -3.09 -23.23 22.95
CA TYR A 654 -1.70 -23.68 22.80
C TYR A 654 -0.79 -22.66 22.11
N LEU A 655 -1.35 -21.60 21.50
CA LEU A 655 -0.57 -20.56 20.89
C LEU A 655 -0.06 -19.56 21.93
N LEU A 656 1.26 -19.49 22.06
CA LEU A 656 1.91 -18.55 22.98
C LEU A 656 1.75 -17.10 22.46
N GLN A 657 1.39 -16.20 23.39
CA GLN A 657 1.29 -14.77 23.10
C GLN A 657 2.67 -14.13 22.92
N THR A 658 2.76 -13.14 22.05
CA THR A 658 3.97 -12.36 21.81
C THR A 658 4.40 -11.57 23.05
N ILE A 659 5.69 -11.52 23.36
CA ILE A 659 6.25 -10.69 24.45
C ILE A 659 5.81 -9.22 24.27
N GLY A 660 5.47 -8.56 25.37
CA GLY A 660 4.92 -7.20 25.41
C GLY A 660 3.40 -7.14 25.27
N TRP A 661 2.73 -8.28 25.06
CA TRP A 661 1.26 -8.42 25.03
C TRP A 661 0.79 -9.39 26.09
N ASP A 662 -0.42 -9.18 26.62
CA ASP A 662 -1.02 -10.11 27.56
C ASP A 662 -1.66 -11.30 26.83
N ASP A 663 -1.56 -12.49 27.44
CA ASP A 663 -2.28 -13.68 26.98
C ASP A 663 -3.80 -13.57 27.27
N TYR A 664 -4.57 -14.62 26.93
CA TYR A 664 -6.01 -14.64 27.19
C TYR A 664 -6.36 -14.42 28.66
N TYR A 665 -5.56 -14.94 29.58
CA TYR A 665 -5.80 -14.86 31.03
C TYR A 665 -5.26 -13.56 31.67
N GLY A 666 -4.55 -12.72 30.91
CA GLY A 666 -3.93 -11.49 31.40
C GLY A 666 -2.51 -11.67 31.91
N ASN A 667 -1.87 -12.81 31.64
CA ASN A 667 -0.45 -13.00 31.95
C ASN A 667 0.42 -12.44 30.83
N PRO A 668 1.65 -12.00 31.11
CA PRO A 668 2.60 -11.56 30.08
C PRO A 668 2.85 -12.65 29.02
N GLY A 669 2.85 -12.27 27.76
CA GLY A 669 3.20 -13.14 26.65
C GLY A 669 4.64 -13.66 26.76
N THR A 670 4.85 -14.88 26.29
CA THR A 670 6.12 -15.62 26.43
C THR A 670 6.78 -15.96 25.09
N PHE A 671 6.11 -15.74 23.97
CA PHE A 671 6.70 -15.97 22.66
C PHE A 671 7.64 -14.81 22.28
N ASP A 672 8.92 -15.12 22.13
CA ASP A 672 9.91 -14.16 21.65
C ASP A 672 10.05 -14.26 20.10
N PRO A 673 9.65 -13.20 19.35
CA PRO A 673 9.78 -13.17 17.89
C PRO A 673 11.24 -13.18 17.40
N LEU A 674 12.19 -12.86 18.26
CA LEU A 674 13.61 -12.79 17.94
C LEU A 674 14.41 -14.02 18.40
N ALA A 675 13.79 -14.95 19.14
CA ALA A 675 14.45 -16.23 19.51
C ALA A 675 14.71 -17.08 18.26
N GLU A 676 15.94 -17.63 18.19
CA GLU A 676 16.39 -18.52 17.10
C GLU A 676 15.87 -19.96 17.22
#